data_f600a4ae7eb9d9504ae79779189010e5
#
_entry.id   f600a4ae7eb9d9504ae79779189010e5
#
_cell.length_a   1.000
_cell.length_b   1.000
_cell.length_c   1.000
_cell.angle_alpha   90.00
_cell.angle_beta   90.00
_cell.angle_gamma   90.00
#
_symmetry.space_group_name_H-M   'P 1'
#
loop_
_entity.id
_entity.type
_entity.pdbx_description
1 polymer ?
#
loop_
_entity_poly.entity_id
_entity_poly.type
_entity_poly.pdbx_seq_one_letter_code
_entity_poly.pdbx_strand_id
1 'polypeptide(L)'
;NVIDGVALPRYVYLDEGRRFFKSKGAKDETVKVFNKYLELHRDIADLDVQLIPVSVLWGRSPGKEDKASLPNLRLLNGIQKTFAAIWFGRDTFVRFSQALSLRYMVNEHGSDEKIAQKLARVAKIHFAKQRISATGPRLPNREAMFNKLLNSQAIQNAIEDEAKSKNISREKAYAEAEKILHEIAADVSHSSLRAADRFLRWLWNKLYSGINVQNADRVRKLALEGHEIVYVPCHRSHIDYLLLSYVLYHQGLVPPHIAAGINLNFWPAGPLFRSWGAFFIRRTFKGNRLYSAIFREYLGELFHRGYSVEYFIEGGRSRTGRLLAPKTGMMSMTLQALQHNQTRPISIVPVYIGYEHVLEVDTYAKELRGAAKEKENAGLVLRVIKKLRNLGQGFVNFGEPITLSNYLSHHYPEWKEQHHEDKPLWFNQAVGSISNQVMININKSAAVNGMNLVGTALLSSRQRALSHEQLLEQLSSYQEMLKNVPYSTDVVLPTDTPKAMLNHVLSLDRVGVLVEKDNFGEIIRLERNSAVLMTYYRNNIQHLFVLPSLVASIVLHYEAIQKDLLLDAVRKIYPFLKGELFLHFNEEELNTQIKAIIDEFARQEVIQANDNFLSIHRSKVRILQLWSAGMREILQRYYITVSILRKDPGIARGLLEKESQLVAQRLSVLHGINAPEFFDKAVFSAFIANLKEEGYFDDDKEKLHELATILEHLISSEVCLTINSAADKADDVEIEVEEEDKSSKDE
;
A
#
# COMPACT_ATOMS: atom_id res chain seq x y z
N ASN A 1 -26.20 -10.50 -39.04
CA ASN A 1 -26.51 -11.86 -38.61
C ASN A 1 -27.96 -12.15 -39.06
N VAL A 2 -28.14 -13.28 -39.70
CA VAL A 2 -29.46 -13.81 -40.03
C VAL A 2 -29.59 -15.09 -39.17
N ILE A 3 -30.59 -15.09 -38.31
CA ILE A 3 -30.93 -16.27 -37.49
C ILE A 3 -32.38 -16.58 -37.86
N ASP A 4 -32.61 -17.79 -38.31
CA ASP A 4 -33.92 -18.28 -38.73
C ASP A 4 -34.66 -17.34 -39.72
N GLY A 5 -33.91 -16.83 -40.69
CA GLY A 5 -34.46 -15.91 -41.70
C GLY A 5 -34.65 -14.44 -41.25
N VAL A 6 -34.42 -14.12 -39.97
CA VAL A 6 -34.54 -12.78 -39.40
C VAL A 6 -33.20 -12.07 -39.39
N ALA A 7 -33.10 -10.93 -40.12
CA ALA A 7 -31.91 -10.09 -40.10
C ALA A 7 -31.84 -9.26 -38.79
N LEU A 8 -30.85 -9.52 -37.96
CA LEU A 8 -30.61 -8.81 -36.69
C LEU A 8 -29.37 -7.93 -36.78
N PRO A 9 -29.39 -6.70 -36.22
CA PRO A 9 -28.23 -5.85 -36.20
C PRO A 9 -27.14 -6.45 -35.28
N ARG A 10 -25.87 -6.42 -35.72
CA ARG A 10 -24.72 -6.81 -34.89
C ARG A 10 -24.42 -5.85 -33.76
N TYR A 11 -24.82 -4.58 -33.94
CA TYR A 11 -24.56 -3.49 -33.02
C TYR A 11 -25.85 -2.75 -32.73
N VAL A 12 -26.10 -2.49 -31.45
CA VAL A 12 -27.24 -1.69 -30.99
C VAL A 12 -26.69 -0.42 -30.33
N TYR A 13 -26.94 0.72 -30.94
CA TYR A 13 -26.52 2.00 -30.37
C TYR A 13 -27.59 2.51 -29.41
N LEU A 14 -27.25 2.66 -28.13
CA LEU A 14 -28.18 3.13 -27.09
C LEU A 14 -28.37 4.64 -27.07
N ASP A 15 -27.54 5.37 -27.79
CA ASP A 15 -27.52 6.82 -27.78
C ASP A 15 -27.32 7.33 -29.21
N GLU A 16 -28.41 7.50 -29.92
CA GLU A 16 -28.39 8.25 -31.15
C GLU A 16 -28.20 9.74 -30.86
N GLY A 17 -27.14 10.34 -31.43
CA GLY A 17 -26.89 11.77 -31.32
C GLY A 17 -28.17 12.56 -31.66
N ARG A 18 -28.50 13.57 -30.85
CA ARG A 18 -29.61 14.48 -31.12
C ARG A 18 -29.45 15.01 -32.55
N ARG A 19 -30.24 14.50 -33.49
CA ARG A 19 -30.43 15.15 -34.78
C ARG A 19 -31.05 16.51 -34.51
N PHE A 20 -30.63 17.53 -35.23
CA PHE A 20 -31.10 18.92 -35.13
C PHE A 20 -32.62 19.04 -35.24
N PHE A 21 -33.29 18.04 -35.79
CA PHE A 21 -34.74 17.91 -35.83
C PHE A 21 -35.18 16.82 -34.85
N LYS A 22 -35.90 17.23 -33.81
CA LYS A 22 -36.56 16.33 -32.85
C LYS A 22 -37.46 15.32 -33.60
N SER A 23 -36.98 14.10 -33.80
CA SER A 23 -37.89 12.99 -34.05
C SER A 23 -38.22 12.36 -32.69
N LYS A 24 -39.47 12.32 -32.31
CA LYS A 24 -40.00 11.67 -31.11
C LYS A 24 -39.75 10.14 -31.09
N GLY A 25 -39.13 9.56 -32.14
CA GLY A 25 -39.03 8.12 -32.36
C GLY A 25 -37.76 7.44 -31.82
N ALA A 26 -36.71 8.16 -31.41
CA ALA A 26 -35.43 7.54 -31.04
C ALA A 26 -35.46 6.69 -29.75
N LYS A 27 -36.39 6.95 -28.84
CA LYS A 27 -36.61 6.09 -27.66
C LYS A 27 -37.20 4.72 -28.02
N ASP A 28 -37.82 4.62 -29.16
CA ASP A 28 -38.57 3.47 -29.61
C ASP A 28 -37.69 2.43 -30.33
N GLU A 29 -36.63 2.85 -31.05
CA GLU A 29 -35.80 1.94 -31.85
C GLU A 29 -34.97 0.95 -31.00
N THR A 30 -34.38 1.41 -29.92
CA THR A 30 -33.61 0.51 -29.01
C THR A 30 -34.51 -0.54 -28.38
N VAL A 31 -35.71 -0.13 -27.95
CA VAL A 31 -36.68 -1.06 -27.35
C VAL A 31 -37.20 -2.03 -28.43
N LYS A 32 -37.43 -1.59 -29.65
CA LYS A 32 -37.83 -2.44 -30.80
C LYS A 32 -36.77 -3.50 -31.12
N VAL A 33 -35.48 -3.14 -31.07
CA VAL A 33 -34.42 -4.07 -31.32
C VAL A 33 -34.35 -5.12 -30.19
N PHE A 34 -34.43 -4.70 -28.92
CA PHE A 34 -34.47 -5.64 -27.82
C PHE A 34 -35.70 -6.54 -27.86
N ASN A 35 -36.86 -6.04 -28.21
CA ASN A 35 -38.05 -6.87 -28.43
C ASN A 35 -37.83 -7.95 -29.48
N LYS A 36 -37.21 -7.63 -30.65
CA LYS A 36 -36.90 -8.62 -31.68
C LYS A 36 -35.99 -9.76 -31.14
N TYR A 37 -35.00 -9.44 -30.30
CA TYR A 37 -34.17 -10.47 -29.71
C TYR A 37 -34.93 -11.31 -28.68
N LEU A 38 -35.84 -10.69 -27.92
CA LEU A 38 -36.72 -11.37 -26.97
C LEU A 38 -37.73 -12.29 -27.67
N GLU A 39 -38.32 -11.82 -28.78
CA GLU A 39 -39.18 -12.64 -29.64
C GLU A 39 -38.46 -13.82 -30.21
N LEU A 40 -37.26 -13.62 -30.76
CA LEU A 40 -36.43 -14.67 -31.31
C LEU A 40 -36.08 -15.76 -30.28
N HIS A 41 -35.81 -15.34 -29.02
CA HIS A 41 -35.53 -16.26 -27.92
C HIS A 41 -36.81 -17.05 -27.53
N ARG A 42 -38.00 -16.46 -27.63
CA ARG A 42 -39.26 -17.21 -27.41
C ARG A 42 -39.48 -18.31 -28.46
N ASP A 43 -39.17 -17.97 -29.72
CA ASP A 43 -39.37 -18.88 -30.86
C ASP A 43 -38.33 -20.00 -30.87
N ILE A 44 -37.10 -19.75 -30.38
CA ILE A 44 -35.98 -20.66 -30.35
C ILE A 44 -35.47 -20.77 -28.91
N ALA A 45 -36.02 -21.68 -28.10
CA ALA A 45 -35.71 -21.81 -26.68
C ALA A 45 -34.23 -22.12 -26.39
N ASP A 46 -33.55 -22.80 -27.30
CA ASP A 46 -32.13 -23.19 -27.18
C ASP A 46 -31.16 -22.05 -27.56
N LEU A 47 -31.66 -20.99 -28.14
CA LEU A 47 -30.83 -19.85 -28.52
C LEU A 47 -30.48 -19.00 -27.31
N ASP A 48 -29.19 -18.83 -26.99
CA ASP A 48 -28.72 -17.87 -26.01
C ASP A 48 -27.99 -16.71 -26.71
N VAL A 49 -28.61 -15.54 -26.68
CA VAL A 49 -28.04 -14.31 -27.23
C VAL A 49 -27.23 -13.63 -26.14
N GLN A 50 -25.92 -13.51 -26.35
CA GLN A 50 -25.01 -12.78 -25.47
C GLN A 50 -24.92 -11.31 -25.87
N LEU A 51 -25.37 -10.44 -24.99
CA LEU A 51 -25.26 -8.98 -25.14
C LEU A 51 -23.99 -8.50 -24.48
N ILE A 52 -23.03 -7.99 -25.26
CA ILE A 52 -21.77 -7.44 -24.75
C ILE A 52 -21.87 -5.91 -24.75
N PRO A 53 -21.96 -5.26 -23.55
CA PRO A 53 -21.95 -3.82 -23.48
C PRO A 53 -20.55 -3.28 -23.83
N VAL A 54 -20.45 -2.37 -24.80
CA VAL A 54 -19.21 -1.73 -25.22
C VAL A 54 -19.30 -0.23 -25.04
N SER A 55 -18.49 0.30 -24.12
CA SER A 55 -18.36 1.75 -23.91
C SER A 55 -17.23 2.32 -24.74
N VAL A 56 -17.50 3.31 -25.60
CA VAL A 56 -16.50 4.04 -26.36
C VAL A 56 -16.48 5.49 -25.88
N LEU A 57 -15.39 5.90 -25.25
CA LEU A 57 -15.20 7.25 -24.74
C LEU A 57 -14.15 7.99 -25.59
N TRP A 58 -14.58 9.04 -26.27
CA TRP A 58 -13.72 9.93 -27.03
C TRP A 58 -13.19 11.04 -26.13
N GLY A 59 -12.04 10.77 -25.48
CA GLY A 59 -11.50 11.61 -24.43
C GLY A 59 -12.19 11.39 -23.08
N ARG A 60 -11.45 11.67 -21.98
CA ARG A 60 -11.89 11.42 -20.60
C ARG A 60 -12.15 12.71 -19.81
N SER A 61 -12.42 13.83 -20.48
CA SER A 61 -12.72 15.09 -19.79
C SER A 61 -14.08 15.04 -19.09
N PRO A 62 -14.16 15.27 -17.78
CA PRO A 62 -15.43 15.31 -17.05
C PRO A 62 -16.29 16.54 -17.41
N GLY A 63 -15.68 17.58 -17.99
CA GLY A 63 -16.30 18.90 -18.18
C GLY A 63 -16.27 19.75 -16.91
N LYS A 64 -16.63 21.04 -17.02
CA LYS A 64 -16.79 21.98 -15.90
C LYS A 64 -18.26 22.18 -15.58
N GLU A 65 -18.58 22.48 -14.32
CA GLU A 65 -19.98 22.72 -13.89
C GLU A 65 -20.58 23.96 -14.57
N ASP A 66 -19.83 25.05 -14.69
CA ASP A 66 -20.30 26.35 -15.19
C ASP A 66 -20.26 26.51 -16.72
N LYS A 67 -19.54 25.64 -17.39
CA LYS A 67 -19.53 25.65 -18.85
C LYS A 67 -20.53 24.61 -19.34
N ALA A 68 -21.51 25.07 -20.10
CA ALA A 68 -22.28 24.18 -20.95
C ALA A 68 -21.27 23.22 -21.57
N SER A 69 -21.37 21.92 -21.24
CA SER A 69 -20.43 20.91 -21.74
C SER A 69 -20.15 21.26 -23.20
N LEU A 70 -18.85 21.40 -23.57
CA LEU A 70 -18.43 21.47 -24.99
C LEU A 70 -19.40 20.57 -25.75
N PRO A 71 -19.99 21.06 -26.86
CA PRO A 71 -21.06 20.33 -27.53
C PRO A 71 -20.62 18.89 -27.58
N ASN A 72 -21.38 18.03 -26.92
CA ASN A 72 -21.03 16.62 -26.79
C ASN A 72 -20.55 16.21 -28.17
N LEU A 73 -19.41 15.54 -28.32
CA LEU A 73 -18.94 14.99 -29.60
C LEU A 73 -20.08 14.28 -30.38
N ARG A 74 -21.17 14.00 -29.72
CA ARG A 74 -22.46 13.52 -30.20
C ARG A 74 -23.17 14.46 -31.23
N LEU A 75 -22.87 15.77 -31.18
CA LEU A 75 -23.47 16.78 -32.09
C LEU A 75 -22.59 17.09 -33.29
N LEU A 76 -21.38 16.49 -33.34
CA LEU A 76 -20.46 16.77 -34.43
C LEU A 76 -20.84 16.00 -35.69
N ASN A 77 -20.91 16.71 -36.81
CA ASN A 77 -21.02 16.10 -38.14
C ASN A 77 -19.82 15.20 -38.44
N GLY A 78 -19.92 14.28 -39.40
CA GLY A 78 -18.87 13.30 -39.71
C GLY A 78 -17.45 13.88 -39.80
N ILE A 79 -17.28 15.06 -40.39
CA ILE A 79 -16.01 15.79 -40.53
C ILE A 79 -15.45 16.20 -39.12
N GLN A 80 -16.32 16.71 -38.25
CA GLN A 80 -15.94 17.10 -36.89
C GLN A 80 -15.61 15.89 -36.03
N LYS A 81 -16.29 14.75 -36.23
CA LYS A 81 -15.94 13.47 -35.58
C LYS A 81 -14.57 12.98 -36.03
N THR A 82 -14.27 13.10 -37.32
CA THR A 82 -12.94 12.72 -37.85
C THR A 82 -11.85 13.63 -37.30
N PHE A 83 -12.09 14.95 -37.25
CA PHE A 83 -11.12 15.88 -36.65
C PHE A 83 -10.96 15.65 -35.16
N ALA A 84 -12.03 15.37 -34.44
CA ALA A 84 -11.98 14.98 -33.03
C ALA A 84 -11.27 13.63 -32.82
N ALA A 85 -11.48 12.67 -33.70
CA ALA A 85 -10.77 11.38 -33.69
C ALA A 85 -9.27 11.55 -33.94
N ILE A 86 -8.87 12.45 -34.85
CA ILE A 86 -7.45 12.75 -35.09
C ILE A 86 -6.87 13.52 -33.92
N TRP A 87 -7.58 14.48 -33.34
CA TRP A 87 -7.10 15.31 -32.22
C TRP A 87 -7.12 14.57 -30.87
N PHE A 88 -8.13 13.76 -30.62
CA PHE A 88 -8.32 12.99 -29.38
C PHE A 88 -8.08 11.49 -29.56
N GLY A 89 -7.74 11.02 -30.74
CA GLY A 89 -7.69 9.60 -31.08
C GLY A 89 -6.76 8.76 -30.20
N ARG A 90 -5.72 9.37 -29.63
CA ARG A 90 -4.83 8.71 -28.66
C ARG A 90 -5.42 8.60 -27.26
N ASP A 91 -6.50 9.34 -26.96
CA ASP A 91 -7.19 9.33 -25.67
C ASP A 91 -8.53 8.58 -25.76
N THR A 92 -8.76 7.85 -26.86
CA THR A 92 -9.96 7.02 -27.00
C THR A 92 -9.84 5.80 -26.10
N PHE A 93 -10.85 5.59 -25.27
CA PHE A 93 -10.93 4.47 -24.36
C PHE A 93 -12.12 3.59 -24.75
N VAL A 94 -11.86 2.31 -25.00
CA VAL A 94 -12.90 1.32 -25.33
C VAL A 94 -12.93 0.29 -24.22
N ARG A 95 -14.10 0.06 -23.66
CA ARG A 95 -14.30 -0.91 -22.58
C ARG A 95 -15.38 -1.91 -22.95
N PHE A 96 -15.01 -3.18 -22.91
CA PHE A 96 -15.92 -4.30 -22.99
C PHE A 96 -16.35 -4.67 -21.58
N SER A 97 -17.64 -4.78 -21.34
CA SER A 97 -18.21 -5.27 -20.08
C SER A 97 -18.53 -6.75 -20.19
N GLN A 98 -18.84 -7.35 -19.06
CA GLN A 98 -19.24 -8.77 -19.01
C GLN A 98 -20.47 -8.99 -19.89
N ALA A 99 -20.48 -10.08 -20.62
CA ALA A 99 -21.61 -10.47 -21.45
C ALA A 99 -22.85 -10.75 -20.60
N LEU A 100 -24.00 -10.29 -21.06
CA LEU A 100 -25.30 -10.58 -20.44
C LEU A 100 -26.03 -11.60 -21.30
N SER A 101 -26.35 -12.76 -20.72
CA SER A 101 -27.20 -13.77 -21.36
C SER A 101 -28.64 -13.29 -21.38
N LEU A 102 -29.22 -13.23 -22.59
CA LEU A 102 -30.62 -12.88 -22.76
C LEU A 102 -31.53 -13.97 -22.19
N ARG A 103 -31.11 -15.24 -22.31
CA ARG A 103 -31.80 -16.39 -21.71
C ARG A 103 -31.94 -16.25 -20.20
N TYR A 104 -30.84 -15.91 -19.52
CA TYR A 104 -30.86 -15.67 -18.08
C TYR A 104 -31.85 -14.55 -17.71
N MET A 105 -31.83 -13.43 -18.45
CA MET A 105 -32.72 -12.30 -18.21
C MET A 105 -34.20 -12.65 -18.42
N VAL A 106 -34.52 -13.46 -19.42
CA VAL A 106 -35.89 -13.91 -19.70
C VAL A 106 -36.39 -14.88 -18.63
N ASN A 107 -35.56 -15.83 -18.22
CA ASN A 107 -35.91 -16.81 -17.20
C ASN A 107 -36.20 -16.16 -15.83
N GLU A 108 -35.42 -15.16 -15.46
CA GLU A 108 -35.57 -14.43 -14.20
C GLU A 108 -36.74 -13.43 -14.19
N HIS A 109 -37.04 -12.81 -15.32
CA HIS A 109 -37.92 -11.65 -15.38
C HIS A 109 -39.10 -11.76 -16.37
N GLY A 110 -39.19 -12.86 -17.10
CA GLY A 110 -40.20 -13.07 -18.12
C GLY A 110 -39.84 -12.44 -19.51
N SER A 111 -40.76 -12.47 -20.47
CA SER A 111 -40.47 -12.03 -21.85
C SER A 111 -41.40 -10.90 -22.38
N ASP A 112 -42.02 -10.14 -21.49
CA ASP A 112 -42.93 -9.06 -21.85
C ASP A 112 -42.22 -7.86 -22.47
N GLU A 113 -42.97 -7.02 -23.23
CA GLU A 113 -42.45 -5.76 -23.77
C GLU A 113 -41.89 -4.80 -22.72
N LYS A 114 -42.40 -4.89 -21.48
CA LYS A 114 -41.89 -4.17 -20.32
C LYS A 114 -40.44 -4.53 -20.01
N ILE A 115 -39.98 -5.74 -20.36
CA ILE A 115 -38.61 -6.18 -20.15
C ILE A 115 -37.65 -5.52 -21.11
N ALA A 116 -38.00 -5.34 -22.37
CA ALA A 116 -37.19 -4.57 -23.31
C ALA A 116 -36.99 -3.13 -22.82
N GLN A 117 -38.02 -2.52 -22.25
CA GLN A 117 -37.92 -1.19 -21.65
C GLN A 117 -37.04 -1.19 -20.40
N LYS A 118 -37.16 -2.22 -19.54
CA LYS A 118 -36.31 -2.41 -18.36
C LYS A 118 -34.86 -2.60 -18.78
N LEU A 119 -34.59 -3.47 -19.76
CA LEU A 119 -33.25 -3.74 -20.29
C LEU A 119 -32.63 -2.46 -20.87
N ALA A 120 -33.35 -1.70 -21.66
CA ALA A 120 -32.89 -0.42 -22.19
C ALA A 120 -32.57 0.61 -21.09
N ARG A 121 -33.34 0.63 -19.98
CA ARG A 121 -33.09 1.49 -18.84
C ARG A 121 -31.83 1.04 -18.08
N VAL A 122 -31.70 -0.26 -17.78
CA VAL A 122 -30.54 -0.84 -17.09
C VAL A 122 -29.27 -0.58 -17.91
N ALA A 123 -29.32 -0.80 -19.22
CA ALA A 123 -28.20 -0.53 -20.10
C ALA A 123 -27.78 0.97 -20.06
N LYS A 124 -28.73 1.90 -20.06
CA LYS A 124 -28.44 3.34 -19.93
C LYS A 124 -27.77 3.67 -18.58
N ILE A 125 -28.27 3.11 -17.51
CA ILE A 125 -27.68 3.28 -16.17
C ILE A 125 -26.25 2.70 -16.15
N HIS A 126 -26.07 1.51 -16.73
CA HIS A 126 -24.75 0.86 -16.83
C HIS A 126 -23.74 1.76 -17.57
N PHE A 127 -24.11 2.27 -18.76
CA PHE A 127 -23.24 3.16 -19.53
C PHE A 127 -22.99 4.50 -18.82
N ALA A 128 -23.98 5.04 -18.10
CA ALA A 128 -23.79 6.24 -17.29
C ALA A 128 -22.77 6.00 -16.16
N LYS A 129 -22.88 4.86 -15.44
CA LYS A 129 -21.91 4.46 -14.41
C LYS A 129 -20.52 4.22 -15.00
N GLN A 130 -20.41 3.51 -16.12
CA GLN A 130 -19.16 3.30 -16.85
C GLN A 130 -18.48 4.64 -17.22
N ARG A 131 -19.25 5.60 -17.69
CA ARG A 131 -18.74 6.91 -18.02
C ARG A 131 -18.22 7.63 -16.77
N ILE A 132 -19.01 7.71 -15.70
CA ILE A 132 -18.60 8.37 -14.46
C ILE A 132 -17.34 7.72 -13.88
N SER A 133 -17.24 6.38 -13.86
CA SER A 133 -16.06 5.69 -13.37
C SER A 133 -14.79 6.00 -14.17
N ALA A 134 -14.91 6.31 -15.46
CA ALA A 134 -13.76 6.59 -16.33
C ALA A 134 -13.43 8.08 -16.49
N THR A 135 -14.43 8.98 -16.39
CA THR A 135 -14.23 10.42 -16.56
C THR A 135 -14.25 11.19 -15.23
N GLY A 136 -14.82 10.61 -14.19
CA GLY A 136 -15.06 11.28 -12.91
C GLY A 136 -16.25 12.23 -12.92
N PRO A 137 -16.54 12.85 -11.77
CA PRO A 137 -17.51 13.93 -11.64
C PRO A 137 -17.03 15.18 -12.39
N ARG A 138 -17.97 16.09 -12.70
CA ARG A 138 -17.62 17.38 -13.32
C ARG A 138 -16.73 18.20 -12.40
N LEU A 139 -15.73 18.88 -12.99
CA LEU A 139 -14.84 19.75 -12.22
C LEU A 139 -15.62 20.95 -11.68
N PRO A 140 -15.51 21.25 -10.36
CA PRO A 140 -16.23 22.36 -9.75
C PRO A 140 -15.71 23.71 -10.24
N ASN A 141 -16.55 24.72 -10.14
CA ASN A 141 -16.05 26.07 -10.10
C ASN A 141 -15.36 26.28 -8.75
N ARG A 142 -14.05 26.59 -8.77
CA ARG A 142 -13.23 26.72 -7.57
C ARG A 142 -13.74 27.83 -6.64
N GLU A 143 -14.15 28.97 -7.19
CA GLU A 143 -14.68 30.08 -6.40
C GLU A 143 -16.02 29.72 -5.74
N ALA A 144 -16.93 29.08 -6.48
CA ALA A 144 -18.21 28.62 -5.93
C ALA A 144 -18.00 27.58 -4.82
N MET A 145 -17.04 26.68 -4.99
CA MET A 145 -16.67 25.70 -3.94
C MET A 145 -16.10 26.41 -2.71
N PHE A 146 -15.22 27.40 -2.88
CA PHE A 146 -14.65 28.16 -1.77
C PHE A 146 -15.71 28.94 -1.00
N ASN A 147 -16.62 29.63 -1.72
CA ASN A 147 -17.73 30.33 -1.10
C ASN A 147 -18.66 29.38 -0.33
N LYS A 148 -18.94 28.20 -0.88
CA LYS A 148 -19.72 27.19 -0.17
C LYS A 148 -19.03 26.73 1.12
N LEU A 149 -17.75 26.42 1.07
CA LEU A 149 -16.97 25.93 2.21
C LEU A 149 -16.84 27.03 3.28
N LEU A 150 -16.42 28.24 2.92
CA LEU A 150 -16.26 29.34 3.86
C LEU A 150 -17.57 29.71 4.56
N ASN A 151 -18.71 29.50 3.93
CA ASN A 151 -20.03 29.73 4.52
C ASN A 151 -20.60 28.51 5.28
N SER A 152 -19.87 27.39 5.35
CA SER A 152 -20.32 26.26 6.17
C SER A 152 -20.30 26.61 7.67
N GLN A 153 -21.29 26.10 8.41
CA GLN A 153 -21.40 26.37 9.85
C GLN A 153 -20.14 26.01 10.63
N ALA A 154 -19.52 24.87 10.27
CA ALA A 154 -18.30 24.41 10.93
C ALA A 154 -17.12 25.37 10.75
N ILE A 155 -16.94 25.93 9.54
CA ILE A 155 -15.86 26.90 9.27
C ILE A 155 -16.20 28.25 9.90
N GLN A 156 -17.47 28.70 9.88
CA GLN A 156 -17.89 29.95 10.51
C GLN A 156 -17.66 29.92 12.02
N ASN A 157 -17.99 28.81 12.69
CA ASN A 157 -17.72 28.63 14.11
C ASN A 157 -16.20 28.67 14.39
N ALA A 158 -15.40 28.00 13.55
CA ALA A 158 -13.94 28.01 13.71
C ALA A 158 -13.32 29.41 13.47
N ILE A 159 -13.88 30.23 12.58
CA ILE A 159 -13.49 31.63 12.36
C ILE A 159 -13.79 32.47 13.61
N GLU A 160 -14.96 32.29 14.23
CA GLU A 160 -15.32 33.00 15.46
C GLU A 160 -14.42 32.61 16.64
N ASP A 161 -14.13 31.30 16.79
CA ASP A 161 -13.21 30.80 17.81
C ASP A 161 -11.78 31.35 17.61
N GLU A 162 -11.30 31.40 16.37
CA GLU A 162 -9.99 31.94 16.01
C GLU A 162 -9.92 33.44 16.30
N ALA A 163 -10.97 34.20 15.95
CA ALA A 163 -11.06 35.63 16.22
C ALA A 163 -10.99 35.92 17.74
N LYS A 164 -11.74 35.14 18.53
CA LYS A 164 -11.74 35.25 20.00
C LYS A 164 -10.40 34.87 20.62
N SER A 165 -9.84 33.70 20.20
CA SER A 165 -8.61 33.15 20.80
C SER A 165 -7.37 34.01 20.54
N LYS A 166 -7.29 34.65 19.36
CA LYS A 166 -6.17 35.50 18.94
C LYS A 166 -6.43 36.99 19.15
N ASN A 167 -7.60 37.39 19.67
CA ASN A 167 -8.03 38.77 19.83
C ASN A 167 -7.87 39.59 18.53
N ILE A 168 -8.34 39.07 17.41
CA ILE A 168 -8.34 39.70 16.08
C ILE A 168 -9.76 39.93 15.60
N SER A 169 -9.95 40.83 14.61
CA SER A 169 -11.27 41.03 14.03
C SER A 169 -11.73 39.78 13.23
N ARG A 170 -13.05 39.59 13.12
CA ARG A 170 -13.66 38.51 12.34
C ARG A 170 -13.22 38.54 10.88
N GLU A 171 -13.06 39.73 10.30
CA GLU A 171 -12.60 39.93 8.92
C GLU A 171 -11.17 39.40 8.72
N LYS A 172 -10.28 39.64 9.71
CA LYS A 172 -8.91 39.07 9.68
C LYS A 172 -8.91 37.58 9.81
N ALA A 173 -9.74 36.99 10.69
CA ALA A 173 -9.86 35.56 10.84
C ALA A 173 -10.47 34.92 9.57
N TYR A 174 -11.43 35.58 8.91
CA TYR A 174 -11.99 35.15 7.64
C TYR A 174 -10.95 35.16 6.51
N ALA A 175 -10.16 36.24 6.39
CA ALA A 175 -9.09 36.32 5.41
C ALA A 175 -8.00 35.23 5.63
N GLU A 176 -7.72 34.87 6.89
CA GLU A 176 -6.81 33.75 7.20
C GLU A 176 -7.44 32.41 6.79
N ALA A 177 -8.75 32.20 7.00
CA ALA A 177 -9.46 31.02 6.55
C ALA A 177 -9.43 30.87 5.01
N GLU A 178 -9.64 31.96 4.28
CA GLU A 178 -9.55 31.97 2.81
C GLU A 178 -8.12 31.64 2.35
N LYS A 179 -7.11 32.20 2.98
CA LYS A 179 -5.70 31.90 2.70
C LYS A 179 -5.36 30.42 2.94
N ILE A 180 -5.85 29.86 4.05
CA ILE A 180 -5.68 28.41 4.35
C ILE A 180 -6.35 27.58 3.27
N LEU A 181 -7.55 27.92 2.83
CA LEU A 181 -8.26 27.19 1.79
C LEU A 181 -7.52 27.25 0.44
N HIS A 182 -6.96 28.41 0.09
CA HIS A 182 -6.08 28.57 -1.08
C HIS A 182 -4.79 27.74 -0.96
N GLU A 183 -4.24 27.63 0.25
CA GLU A 183 -3.07 26.80 0.53
C GLU A 183 -3.37 25.31 0.32
N ILE A 184 -4.52 24.84 0.78
CA ILE A 184 -4.91 23.41 0.74
C ILE A 184 -5.37 23.00 -0.66
N ALA A 185 -6.31 23.70 -1.26
CA ALA A 185 -7.14 23.19 -2.35
C ALA A 185 -6.40 22.90 -3.65
N ALA A 186 -6.74 21.79 -4.30
CA ALA A 186 -6.32 21.44 -5.65
C ALA A 186 -6.97 22.36 -6.72
N ASP A 187 -6.38 22.37 -7.92
CA ASP A 187 -6.89 23.10 -9.08
C ASP A 187 -6.76 22.26 -10.36
N VAL A 188 -7.56 21.22 -10.45
CA VAL A 188 -7.43 20.18 -11.47
C VAL A 188 -7.67 20.72 -12.88
N SER A 189 -6.72 20.44 -13.76
CA SER A 189 -6.80 20.75 -15.18
C SER A 189 -6.66 19.50 -16.03
N HIS A 190 -7.69 19.16 -16.79
CA HIS A 190 -7.67 17.97 -17.65
C HIS A 190 -6.62 18.05 -18.77
N SER A 191 -6.36 19.24 -19.30
CA SER A 191 -5.28 19.45 -20.29
C SER A 191 -3.90 19.21 -19.68
N SER A 192 -3.70 19.63 -18.42
CA SER A 192 -2.48 19.37 -17.66
C SER A 192 -2.30 17.88 -17.36
N LEU A 193 -3.40 17.18 -16.99
CA LEU A 193 -3.36 15.72 -16.79
C LEU A 193 -2.95 14.94 -18.05
N ARG A 194 -3.44 15.37 -19.24
CA ARG A 194 -3.01 14.75 -20.50
C ARG A 194 -1.53 15.02 -20.83
N ALA A 195 -1.04 16.20 -20.52
CA ALA A 195 0.37 16.50 -20.67
C ALA A 195 1.22 15.65 -19.69
N ALA A 196 0.74 15.50 -18.45
CA ALA A 196 1.34 14.62 -17.45
C ALA A 196 1.40 13.16 -17.91
N ASP A 197 0.30 12.63 -18.47
CA ASP A 197 0.28 11.25 -19.00
C ASP A 197 1.36 11.02 -20.06
N ARG A 198 1.51 11.96 -21.01
CA ARG A 198 2.54 11.85 -22.07
C ARG A 198 3.95 11.88 -21.47
N PHE A 199 4.19 12.79 -20.53
CA PHE A 199 5.46 12.90 -19.82
C PHE A 199 5.75 11.64 -18.99
N LEU A 200 4.77 11.16 -18.21
CA LEU A 200 4.92 9.97 -17.39
C LEU A 200 5.11 8.70 -18.23
N ARG A 201 4.41 8.56 -19.35
CA ARG A 201 4.61 7.44 -20.27
C ARG A 201 6.05 7.41 -20.79
N TRP A 202 6.58 8.56 -21.21
CA TRP A 202 7.98 8.68 -21.61
C TRP A 202 8.92 8.34 -20.45
N LEU A 203 8.64 8.86 -19.25
CA LEU A 203 9.45 8.65 -18.05
C LEU A 203 9.51 7.16 -17.67
N TRP A 204 8.35 6.52 -17.57
CA TRP A 204 8.26 5.11 -17.16
C TRP A 204 8.95 4.19 -18.18
N ASN A 205 8.73 4.39 -19.46
CA ASN A 205 9.38 3.62 -20.51
C ASN A 205 10.91 3.84 -20.57
N LYS A 206 11.41 4.93 -20.00
CA LYS A 206 12.85 5.21 -19.93
C LYS A 206 13.49 4.63 -18.67
N LEU A 207 12.77 4.63 -17.56
CA LEU A 207 13.30 4.22 -16.26
C LEU A 207 13.06 2.73 -15.97
N TYR A 208 11.94 2.18 -16.42
CA TYR A 208 11.52 0.82 -16.09
C TYR A 208 11.22 0.03 -17.35
N SER A 209 11.53 -1.26 -17.32
CA SER A 209 11.21 -2.21 -18.40
C SER A 209 9.73 -2.58 -18.44
N GLY A 210 8.97 -2.24 -17.42
CA GLY A 210 7.51 -2.45 -17.33
C GLY A 210 6.94 -2.12 -15.96
N ILE A 211 5.62 -2.02 -15.89
CA ILE A 211 4.86 -1.88 -14.66
C ILE A 211 3.88 -3.06 -14.57
N ASN A 212 4.07 -3.89 -13.58
CA ASN A 212 3.18 -5.03 -13.30
C ASN A 212 2.02 -4.55 -12.41
N VAL A 213 0.78 -4.67 -12.92
CA VAL A 213 -0.43 -4.22 -12.23
C VAL A 213 -1.32 -5.41 -11.94
N GLN A 214 -1.69 -5.61 -10.67
CA GLN A 214 -2.53 -6.71 -10.22
C GLN A 214 -3.78 -6.21 -9.50
N ASN A 215 -4.85 -7.00 -9.55
CA ASN A 215 -6.11 -6.80 -8.82
C ASN A 215 -6.85 -5.47 -9.11
N ALA A 216 -6.56 -4.79 -10.23
CA ALA A 216 -7.23 -3.53 -10.60
C ALA A 216 -8.75 -3.71 -10.83
N ASP A 217 -9.21 -4.94 -11.10
CA ASP A 217 -10.64 -5.26 -11.26
C ASP A 217 -11.44 -4.97 -10.00
N ARG A 218 -10.87 -5.19 -8.81
CA ARG A 218 -11.49 -4.85 -7.51
C ARG A 218 -11.87 -3.37 -7.46
N VAL A 219 -10.93 -2.53 -7.86
CA VAL A 219 -11.12 -1.07 -7.87
C VAL A 219 -12.14 -0.66 -8.92
N ARG A 220 -12.09 -1.27 -10.11
CA ARG A 220 -13.09 -1.02 -11.17
C ARG A 220 -14.50 -1.38 -10.71
N LYS A 221 -14.65 -2.49 -9.99
CA LYS A 221 -15.93 -2.90 -9.41
C LYS A 221 -16.48 -1.86 -8.44
N LEU A 222 -15.67 -1.41 -7.48
CA LEU A 222 -16.06 -0.35 -6.53
C LEU A 222 -16.46 0.95 -7.24
N ALA A 223 -15.69 1.39 -8.24
CA ALA A 223 -16.01 2.59 -9.02
C ALA A 223 -17.33 2.48 -9.77
N LEU A 224 -17.66 1.29 -10.29
CA LEU A 224 -18.93 1.01 -10.96
C LEU A 224 -20.11 0.93 -9.99
N GLU A 225 -19.89 0.44 -8.81
CA GLU A 225 -20.88 0.39 -7.74
C GLU A 225 -21.16 1.78 -7.14
N GLY A 226 -20.30 2.76 -7.43
CA GLY A 226 -20.46 4.16 -7.02
C GLY A 226 -19.87 4.45 -5.64
N HIS A 227 -18.88 3.66 -5.22
CA HIS A 227 -18.13 3.92 -3.99
C HIS A 227 -17.21 5.14 -4.15
N GLU A 228 -17.06 5.89 -3.07
CA GLU A 228 -15.99 6.85 -2.91
C GLU A 228 -14.72 6.10 -2.54
N ILE A 229 -13.69 6.19 -3.39
CA ILE A 229 -12.49 5.38 -3.25
C ILE A 229 -11.38 6.21 -2.62
N VAL A 230 -10.83 5.68 -1.52
CA VAL A 230 -9.65 6.22 -0.86
C VAL A 230 -8.48 5.26 -1.07
N TYR A 231 -7.52 5.65 -1.89
CA TYR A 231 -6.30 4.87 -2.12
C TYR A 231 -5.30 5.12 -1.01
N VAL A 232 -4.81 4.05 -0.41
CA VAL A 232 -3.84 4.12 0.68
C VAL A 232 -2.63 3.24 0.33
N PRO A 233 -1.69 3.79 -0.45
CA PRO A 233 -0.47 3.07 -0.82
C PRO A 233 0.57 3.06 0.30
N CYS A 234 1.46 2.03 0.29
CA CYS A 234 2.73 2.12 1.00
C CYS A 234 3.64 3.14 0.32
N HIS A 235 4.57 3.74 1.08
CA HIS A 235 5.40 4.84 0.59
C HIS A 235 6.87 4.45 0.46
N ARG A 236 7.32 4.22 -0.76
CA ARG A 236 8.68 3.74 -1.11
C ARG A 236 9.53 4.82 -1.76
N SER A 237 8.93 5.64 -2.63
CA SER A 237 9.63 6.60 -3.48
C SER A 237 8.83 7.89 -3.62
N HIS A 238 9.50 8.99 -3.98
CA HIS A 238 8.83 10.25 -4.35
C HIS A 238 7.95 10.14 -5.60
N ILE A 239 8.13 9.10 -6.38
CA ILE A 239 7.37 8.91 -7.61
C ILE A 239 6.14 8.03 -7.43
N ASP A 240 5.88 7.51 -6.23
CA ASP A 240 4.75 6.58 -5.97
C ASP A 240 3.40 7.17 -6.37
N TYR A 241 3.12 8.41 -5.98
CA TYR A 241 1.87 9.09 -6.31
C TYR A 241 1.70 9.34 -7.82
N LEU A 242 2.80 9.56 -8.54
CA LEU A 242 2.79 9.68 -9.99
C LEU A 242 2.55 8.31 -10.65
N LEU A 243 3.17 7.26 -10.10
CA LEU A 243 2.98 5.90 -10.58
C LEU A 243 1.54 5.43 -10.42
N LEU A 244 0.97 5.61 -9.23
CA LEU A 244 -0.41 5.19 -8.95
C LEU A 244 -1.41 5.96 -9.83
N SER A 245 -1.28 7.28 -9.94
CA SER A 245 -2.11 8.09 -10.82
C SER A 245 -2.01 7.65 -12.30
N TYR A 246 -0.79 7.34 -12.78
CA TYR A 246 -0.56 6.82 -14.13
C TYR A 246 -1.23 5.45 -14.32
N VAL A 247 -1.05 4.53 -13.39
CA VAL A 247 -1.65 3.19 -13.43
C VAL A 247 -3.17 3.29 -13.47
N LEU A 248 -3.78 4.05 -12.56
CA LEU A 248 -5.24 4.24 -12.52
C LEU A 248 -5.77 4.82 -13.83
N TYR A 249 -5.09 5.83 -14.38
CA TYR A 249 -5.46 6.40 -15.66
C TYR A 249 -5.43 5.35 -16.78
N HIS A 250 -4.41 4.49 -16.84
CA HIS A 250 -4.31 3.42 -17.83
C HIS A 250 -5.24 2.24 -17.58
N GLN A 251 -5.69 2.04 -16.33
CA GLN A 251 -6.75 1.09 -15.97
C GLN A 251 -8.17 1.61 -16.26
N GLY A 252 -8.30 2.79 -16.87
CA GLY A 252 -9.60 3.40 -17.19
C GLY A 252 -10.33 3.95 -15.98
N LEU A 253 -9.60 4.29 -14.92
CA LEU A 253 -10.08 4.93 -13.70
C LEU A 253 -9.68 6.42 -13.68
N VAL A 254 -10.32 7.17 -12.81
CA VAL A 254 -10.01 8.59 -12.60
C VAL A 254 -8.81 8.72 -11.67
N PRO A 255 -7.77 9.51 -12.02
CA PRO A 255 -6.72 9.83 -11.08
C PRO A 255 -7.27 10.49 -9.81
N PRO A 256 -6.78 10.11 -8.63
CA PRO A 256 -7.28 10.65 -7.36
C PRO A 256 -6.81 12.08 -7.10
N HIS A 257 -7.47 12.74 -6.15
CA HIS A 257 -6.91 13.91 -5.48
C HIS A 257 -5.85 13.43 -4.48
N ILE A 258 -4.63 13.96 -4.59
CA ILE A 258 -3.46 13.46 -3.87
C ILE A 258 -3.14 14.37 -2.68
N ALA A 259 -3.12 13.81 -1.48
CA ALA A 259 -2.65 14.48 -0.28
C ALA A 259 -1.13 14.63 -0.29
N ALA A 260 -0.62 15.81 -0.58
CA ALA A 260 0.80 16.12 -0.68
C ALA A 260 1.29 16.96 0.51
N GLY A 261 2.52 16.74 0.97
CA GLY A 261 3.12 17.60 2.00
C GLY A 261 3.33 19.03 1.50
N ILE A 262 3.10 20.01 2.37
CA ILE A 262 3.24 21.46 2.05
C ILE A 262 4.64 21.82 1.54
N ASN A 263 5.67 21.04 1.87
CA ASN A 263 7.03 21.21 1.34
C ASN A 263 7.13 21.05 -0.18
N LEU A 264 6.16 20.43 -0.83
CA LEU A 264 6.07 20.30 -2.30
C LEU A 264 5.35 21.49 -2.96
N ASN A 265 4.79 22.41 -2.17
CA ASN A 265 4.10 23.61 -2.65
C ASN A 265 5.06 24.78 -2.91
N PHE A 266 6.05 24.58 -3.77
CA PHE A 266 7.00 25.62 -4.19
C PHE A 266 6.89 25.88 -5.70
N TRP A 267 7.23 27.09 -6.13
CA TRP A 267 7.24 27.42 -7.56
C TRP A 267 8.43 26.78 -8.31
N PRO A 268 8.23 26.19 -9.52
CA PRO A 268 7.00 26.02 -10.30
C PRO A 268 6.22 24.72 -10.00
N ALA A 269 6.71 23.86 -9.10
CA ALA A 269 6.17 22.52 -8.85
C ALA A 269 4.76 22.55 -8.22
N GLY A 270 4.54 23.44 -7.24
CA GLY A 270 3.26 23.55 -6.54
C GLY A 270 2.06 23.76 -7.46
N PRO A 271 2.03 24.79 -8.32
CA PRO A 271 0.97 24.98 -9.29
C PRO A 271 0.78 23.80 -10.24
N LEU A 272 1.88 23.16 -10.68
CA LEU A 272 1.83 21.99 -11.54
C LEU A 272 1.17 20.81 -10.84
N PHE A 273 1.57 20.47 -9.62
CA PHE A 273 0.98 19.39 -8.84
C PHE A 273 -0.49 19.66 -8.51
N ARG A 274 -0.88 20.91 -8.20
CA ARG A 274 -2.30 21.27 -8.04
C ARG A 274 -3.11 20.97 -9.28
N SER A 275 -2.55 21.24 -10.45
CA SER A 275 -3.23 20.98 -11.73
C SER A 275 -3.36 19.48 -12.03
N TRP A 276 -2.58 18.63 -11.37
CA TRP A 276 -2.67 17.17 -11.41
C TRP A 276 -3.51 16.57 -10.28
N GLY A 277 -4.10 17.39 -9.44
CA GLY A 277 -4.99 16.96 -8.37
C GLY A 277 -4.38 16.97 -6.98
N ALA A 278 -3.13 17.43 -6.81
CA ALA A 278 -2.55 17.52 -5.48
C ALA A 278 -3.23 18.61 -4.64
N PHE A 279 -3.55 18.28 -3.39
CA PHE A 279 -3.91 19.22 -2.33
C PHE A 279 -2.87 19.12 -1.21
N PHE A 280 -2.60 20.25 -0.54
CA PHE A 280 -1.43 20.33 0.35
C PHE A 280 -1.81 20.25 1.82
N ILE A 281 -1.00 19.50 2.58
CA ILE A 281 -1.19 19.29 4.02
C ILE A 281 0.05 19.77 4.78
N ARG A 282 -0.15 20.52 5.84
CA ARG A 282 0.89 20.87 6.80
C ARG A 282 1.32 19.64 7.59
N ARG A 283 2.60 19.51 7.91
CA ARG A 283 3.14 18.36 8.66
C ARG A 283 2.53 18.21 10.06
N THR A 284 2.25 19.33 10.70
CA THR A 284 1.61 19.40 12.01
C THR A 284 0.59 20.54 12.01
N PHE A 285 -0.63 20.23 12.33
CA PHE A 285 -1.72 21.18 12.54
C PHE A 285 -2.44 20.95 13.88
N LYS A 286 -1.83 20.09 14.75
CA LYS A 286 -2.30 19.84 16.11
C LYS A 286 -2.32 21.17 16.87
N GLY A 287 -3.50 21.56 17.37
CA GLY A 287 -3.72 22.84 18.04
C GLY A 287 -4.22 23.99 17.13
N ASN A 288 -4.16 23.87 15.81
CA ASN A 288 -4.76 24.84 14.89
C ASN A 288 -6.18 24.40 14.50
N ARG A 289 -7.18 24.85 15.27
CA ARG A 289 -8.59 24.48 15.09
C ARG A 289 -9.14 24.95 13.76
N LEU A 290 -8.82 26.19 13.34
CA LEU A 290 -9.27 26.77 12.09
C LEU A 290 -8.76 25.95 10.88
N TYR A 291 -7.47 25.61 10.85
CA TYR A 291 -6.90 24.76 9.80
C TYR A 291 -7.57 23.39 9.75
N SER A 292 -7.76 22.76 10.91
CA SER A 292 -8.38 21.43 11.00
C SER A 292 -9.83 21.41 10.51
N ALA A 293 -10.62 22.45 10.84
CA ALA A 293 -12.00 22.61 10.38
C ALA A 293 -12.05 22.78 8.86
N ILE A 294 -11.24 23.66 8.30
CA ILE A 294 -11.18 23.90 6.84
C ILE A 294 -10.76 22.66 6.09
N PHE A 295 -9.74 21.94 6.60
CA PHE A 295 -9.25 20.73 5.96
C PHE A 295 -10.31 19.62 5.97
N ARG A 296 -11.01 19.42 7.07
CA ARG A 296 -12.08 18.44 7.22
C ARG A 296 -13.25 18.73 6.26
N GLU A 297 -13.70 19.97 6.21
CA GLU A 297 -14.78 20.41 5.31
C GLU A 297 -14.37 20.24 3.83
N TYR A 298 -13.13 20.57 3.47
CA TYR A 298 -12.61 20.40 2.12
C TYR A 298 -12.57 18.91 1.72
N LEU A 299 -12.07 18.05 2.60
CA LEU A 299 -12.03 16.61 2.36
C LEU A 299 -13.45 16.03 2.24
N GLY A 300 -14.38 16.45 3.11
CA GLY A 300 -15.79 16.08 3.05
C GLY A 300 -16.45 16.50 1.74
N GLU A 301 -16.13 17.69 1.22
CA GLU A 301 -16.63 18.18 -0.08
C GLU A 301 -16.08 17.35 -1.25
N LEU A 302 -14.81 16.91 -1.20
CA LEU A 302 -14.26 16.00 -2.21
C LEU A 302 -15.05 14.68 -2.26
N PHE A 303 -15.32 14.07 -1.10
CA PHE A 303 -16.13 12.85 -1.03
C PHE A 303 -17.58 13.09 -1.47
N HIS A 304 -18.22 14.16 -1.00
CA HIS A 304 -19.59 14.49 -1.41
C HIS A 304 -19.72 14.59 -2.93
N ARG A 305 -18.72 15.12 -3.61
CA ARG A 305 -18.71 15.27 -5.08
C ARG A 305 -18.33 13.99 -5.83
N GLY A 306 -17.86 12.96 -5.16
CA GLY A 306 -17.47 11.69 -5.78
C GLY A 306 -16.03 11.66 -6.29
N TYR A 307 -15.14 12.45 -5.70
CA TYR A 307 -13.72 12.40 -6.04
C TYR A 307 -13.00 11.38 -5.19
N SER A 308 -12.24 10.49 -5.84
CA SER A 308 -11.31 9.63 -5.14
C SER A 308 -10.15 10.43 -4.55
N VAL A 309 -9.63 9.95 -3.42
CA VAL A 309 -8.54 10.57 -2.68
C VAL A 309 -7.40 9.58 -2.51
N GLU A 310 -6.17 10.06 -2.52
CA GLU A 310 -4.96 9.27 -2.22
C GLU A 310 -4.19 9.91 -1.08
N TYR A 311 -3.81 9.13 -0.09
CA TYR A 311 -2.88 9.56 0.95
C TYR A 311 -2.03 8.40 1.47
N PHE A 312 -0.81 8.72 1.90
CA PHE A 312 0.11 7.75 2.48
C PHE A 312 -0.08 7.69 4.00
N ILE A 313 -0.60 6.56 4.47
CA ILE A 313 -0.88 6.36 5.90
C ILE A 313 0.39 6.36 6.75
N GLU A 314 1.53 6.02 6.18
CA GLU A 314 2.84 6.04 6.84
C GLU A 314 3.33 7.47 7.15
N GLY A 315 2.77 8.48 6.49
CA GLY A 315 3.13 9.90 6.67
C GLY A 315 4.57 10.26 6.30
N GLY A 316 5.31 9.34 5.71
CA GLY A 316 6.67 9.51 5.22
C GLY A 316 7.15 8.28 4.46
N ARG A 317 8.22 8.43 3.66
CA ARG A 317 8.81 7.31 2.92
C ARG A 317 9.58 6.37 3.83
N SER A 318 9.39 5.08 3.63
CA SER A 318 10.24 4.07 4.26
C SER A 318 11.66 4.14 3.67
N ARG A 319 12.64 4.29 4.53
CA ARG A 319 14.06 4.28 4.16
C ARG A 319 14.71 2.92 4.31
N THR A 320 14.09 2.07 5.12
CA THR A 320 14.58 0.71 5.38
C THR A 320 13.89 -0.35 4.52
N GLY A 321 12.85 0.03 3.76
CA GLY A 321 12.03 -0.91 2.99
C GLY A 321 10.91 -1.58 3.79
N ARG A 322 10.86 -1.40 5.12
CA ARG A 322 9.78 -1.90 5.99
C ARG A 322 8.59 -0.94 5.94
N LEU A 323 7.38 -1.44 6.19
CA LEU A 323 6.23 -0.58 6.44
C LEU A 323 6.44 0.20 7.75
N LEU A 324 6.12 1.48 7.73
CA LEU A 324 6.16 2.32 8.92
C LEU A 324 4.82 2.23 9.68
N ALA A 325 4.86 2.51 10.97
CA ALA A 325 3.64 2.58 11.78
C ALA A 325 2.65 3.61 11.21
N PRO A 326 1.36 3.26 11.13
CA PRO A 326 0.35 4.11 10.52
C PRO A 326 0.12 5.38 11.33
N LYS A 327 0.00 6.53 10.64
CA LYS A 327 -0.42 7.81 11.20
C LYS A 327 -1.91 8.00 10.97
N THR A 328 -2.66 7.97 12.03
CA THR A 328 -4.13 7.87 12.00
C THR A 328 -4.86 9.16 11.64
N GLY A 329 -4.18 10.30 11.50
CA GLY A 329 -4.82 11.59 11.28
C GLY A 329 -5.73 11.67 10.05
N MET A 330 -5.24 11.22 8.88
CA MET A 330 -6.04 11.20 7.64
C MET A 330 -7.18 10.18 7.72
N MET A 331 -6.94 9.01 8.32
CA MET A 331 -7.96 7.99 8.53
C MET A 331 -9.08 8.52 9.44
N SER A 332 -8.72 9.22 10.52
CA SER A 332 -9.67 9.88 11.42
C SER A 332 -10.57 10.87 10.66
N MET A 333 -9.99 11.71 9.79
CA MET A 333 -10.75 12.67 8.98
C MET A 333 -11.63 11.98 7.93
N THR A 334 -11.16 10.89 7.33
CA THR A 334 -11.95 10.08 6.40
C THR A 334 -13.17 9.46 7.10
N LEU A 335 -12.99 8.95 8.32
CA LEU A 335 -14.06 8.37 9.10
C LEU A 335 -15.08 9.44 9.57
N GLN A 336 -14.61 10.63 9.96
CA GLN A 336 -15.49 11.77 10.26
C GLN A 336 -16.30 12.21 9.03
N ALA A 337 -15.68 12.22 7.85
CA ALA A 337 -16.40 12.55 6.61
C ALA A 337 -17.52 11.54 6.31
N LEU A 338 -17.33 10.25 6.60
CA LEU A 338 -18.39 9.24 6.49
C LEU A 338 -19.53 9.51 7.48
N GLN A 339 -19.23 9.90 8.73
CA GLN A 339 -20.26 10.22 9.72
C GLN A 339 -21.16 11.38 9.29
N HIS A 340 -20.57 12.42 8.67
CA HIS A 340 -21.29 13.61 8.21
C HIS A 340 -21.97 13.46 6.85
N ASN A 341 -21.55 12.51 6.02
CA ASN A 341 -22.03 12.35 4.65
C ASN A 341 -22.21 10.87 4.27
N GLN A 342 -23.40 10.34 4.48
CA GLN A 342 -23.72 8.92 4.24
C GLN A 342 -24.30 8.66 2.82
N THR A 343 -24.18 9.58 1.88
CA THR A 343 -24.81 9.45 0.56
C THR A 343 -24.20 8.33 -0.28
N ARG A 344 -22.91 8.03 -0.09
CA ARG A 344 -22.18 7.00 -0.81
C ARG A 344 -21.26 6.22 0.12
N PRO A 345 -21.08 4.90 -0.09
CA PRO A 345 -20.13 4.13 0.70
C PRO A 345 -18.71 4.57 0.39
N ILE A 346 -17.89 4.75 1.44
CA ILE A 346 -16.45 5.01 1.33
C ILE A 346 -15.71 3.69 1.46
N SER A 347 -14.85 3.38 0.49
CA SER A 347 -13.99 2.21 0.50
C SER A 347 -12.52 2.59 0.49
N ILE A 348 -11.80 2.11 1.50
CA ILE A 348 -10.35 2.21 1.57
C ILE A 348 -9.75 1.10 0.70
N VAL A 349 -8.87 1.45 -0.21
CA VAL A 349 -8.14 0.51 -1.07
C VAL A 349 -6.66 0.55 -0.68
N PRO A 350 -6.17 -0.43 0.07
CA PRO A 350 -4.74 -0.59 0.33
C PRO A 350 -4.01 -0.87 -0.98
N VAL A 351 -2.82 -0.28 -1.20
CA VAL A 351 -2.05 -0.49 -2.43
C VAL A 351 -0.59 -0.82 -2.08
N TYR A 352 -0.13 -1.98 -2.52
CA TYR A 352 1.29 -2.28 -2.49
C TYR A 352 1.97 -1.65 -3.71
N ILE A 353 3.04 -0.89 -3.45
CA ILE A 353 3.94 -0.37 -4.48
C ILE A 353 5.32 -0.93 -4.21
N GLY A 354 5.94 -1.52 -5.23
CA GLY A 354 7.27 -2.10 -5.16
C GLY A 354 8.08 -1.80 -6.41
N TYR A 355 9.40 -1.90 -6.29
CA TYR A 355 10.35 -1.68 -7.37
C TYR A 355 11.49 -2.67 -7.29
N GLU A 356 12.01 -3.10 -8.43
CA GLU A 356 13.26 -3.86 -8.45
C GLU A 356 14.45 -2.96 -8.09
N HIS A 357 14.39 -1.69 -8.51
CA HIS A 357 15.36 -0.68 -8.07
C HIS A 357 14.65 0.65 -7.79
N VAL A 358 14.78 1.16 -6.55
CA VAL A 358 14.21 2.44 -6.13
C VAL A 358 15.16 3.57 -6.52
N LEU A 359 14.58 4.64 -7.08
CA LEU A 359 15.33 5.79 -7.58
C LEU A 359 16.22 6.45 -6.51
N GLU A 360 15.75 6.50 -5.26
CA GLU A 360 16.39 7.21 -4.15
C GLU A 360 17.21 6.31 -3.21
N VAL A 361 17.38 5.04 -3.53
CA VAL A 361 17.99 4.08 -2.61
C VAL A 361 19.40 4.49 -2.16
N ASP A 362 20.21 5.08 -3.04
CA ASP A 362 21.54 5.61 -2.69
C ASP A 362 21.47 6.75 -1.66
N THR A 363 20.43 7.60 -1.76
CA THR A 363 20.19 8.69 -0.81
C THR A 363 19.75 8.14 0.55
N TYR A 364 18.89 7.11 0.55
CA TYR A 364 18.47 6.44 1.77
C TYR A 364 19.66 5.82 2.51
N ALA A 365 20.56 5.16 1.80
CA ALA A 365 21.76 4.59 2.41
C ALA A 365 22.68 5.65 3.04
N LYS A 366 22.81 6.82 2.43
CA LYS A 366 23.59 7.93 3.01
C LYS A 366 22.92 8.50 4.26
N GLU A 367 21.61 8.75 4.22
CA GLU A 367 20.84 9.24 5.36
C GLU A 367 20.90 8.25 6.55
N LEU A 368 20.80 6.94 6.28
CA LEU A 368 20.91 5.90 7.29
C LEU A 368 22.30 5.76 7.92
N ARG A 369 23.35 6.26 7.23
CA ARG A 369 24.72 6.34 7.75
C ARG A 369 24.99 7.66 8.50
N GLY A 370 23.98 8.48 8.75
CA GLY A 370 24.08 9.72 9.53
C GLY A 370 24.32 10.99 8.69
N ALA A 371 24.25 10.92 7.37
CA ALA A 371 24.32 12.14 6.55
C ALA A 371 23.08 13.01 6.77
N ALA A 372 23.28 14.32 6.83
CA ALA A 372 22.19 15.30 6.94
C ALA A 372 21.21 15.15 5.76
N LYS A 373 19.91 15.28 6.05
CA LYS A 373 18.87 15.26 5.01
C LYS A 373 19.14 16.36 3.99
N GLU A 374 19.42 15.96 2.75
CA GLU A 374 19.48 16.91 1.64
C GLU A 374 18.09 17.54 1.44
N LYS A 375 18.07 18.88 1.25
CA LYS A 375 16.83 19.57 0.89
C LYS A 375 16.33 19.04 -0.44
N GLU A 376 15.11 18.56 -0.45
CA GLU A 376 14.45 18.00 -1.63
C GLU A 376 14.32 19.09 -2.72
N ASN A 377 15.10 18.94 -3.79
CA ASN A 377 15.05 19.80 -4.98
C ASN A 377 14.66 18.99 -6.21
N ALA A 378 13.70 19.48 -6.99
CA ALA A 378 13.31 18.90 -8.27
C ALA A 378 14.52 18.67 -9.23
N GLY A 379 15.56 19.47 -9.12
CA GLY A 379 16.81 19.31 -9.87
C GLY A 379 17.60 18.05 -9.50
N LEU A 380 17.42 17.49 -8.30
CA LEU A 380 18.04 16.24 -7.90
C LEU A 380 17.39 15.06 -8.63
N VAL A 381 16.07 15.04 -8.69
CA VAL A 381 15.29 14.01 -9.41
C VAL A 381 15.66 13.99 -10.89
N LEU A 382 15.75 15.16 -11.53
CA LEU A 382 16.16 15.27 -12.94
C LEU A 382 17.61 14.83 -13.19
N ARG A 383 18.53 15.08 -12.27
CA ARG A 383 19.92 14.61 -12.36
C ARG A 383 20.03 13.10 -12.21
N VAL A 384 19.23 12.52 -11.30
CA VAL A 384 19.20 11.06 -11.10
C VAL A 384 18.59 10.38 -12.33
N ILE A 385 17.48 10.90 -12.87
CA ILE A 385 16.85 10.39 -14.11
C ILE A 385 17.81 10.37 -15.30
N LYS A 386 18.71 11.35 -15.42
CA LYS A 386 19.71 11.38 -16.50
C LYS A 386 20.82 10.32 -16.38
N LYS A 387 21.07 9.81 -15.18
CA LYS A 387 22.17 8.87 -14.88
C LYS A 387 21.75 7.40 -14.86
N LEU A 388 20.45 7.11 -14.68
CA LEU A 388 19.95 5.74 -14.55
C LEU A 388 19.31 5.27 -15.87
N ARG A 389 19.61 4.03 -16.28
CA ARG A 389 19.15 3.47 -17.56
C ARG A 389 18.23 2.26 -17.39
N ASN A 390 18.45 1.43 -16.37
CA ASN A 390 17.67 0.22 -16.16
C ASN A 390 17.40 0.01 -14.66
N LEU A 391 16.17 0.33 -14.24
CA LEU A 391 15.67 0.15 -12.88
C LEU A 391 14.83 -1.13 -12.71
N GLY A 392 14.79 -1.99 -13.73
CA GLY A 392 13.98 -3.20 -13.72
C GLY A 392 12.49 -2.91 -13.85
N GLN A 393 11.67 -3.58 -13.05
CA GLN A 393 10.22 -3.47 -13.08
C GLN A 393 9.66 -2.71 -11.87
N GLY A 394 8.51 -2.06 -12.09
CA GLY A 394 7.67 -1.52 -11.04
C GLY A 394 6.44 -2.42 -10.80
N PHE A 395 5.94 -2.46 -9.57
CA PHE A 395 4.81 -3.29 -9.17
C PHE A 395 3.75 -2.45 -8.46
N VAL A 396 2.50 -2.60 -8.88
CA VAL A 396 1.34 -1.99 -8.22
C VAL A 396 0.28 -3.06 -8.05
N ASN A 397 0.01 -3.45 -6.80
CA ASN A 397 -0.98 -4.46 -6.48
C ASN A 397 -2.06 -3.86 -5.55
N PHE A 398 -3.33 -3.95 -5.97
CA PHE A 398 -4.45 -3.45 -5.18
C PHE A 398 -4.91 -4.53 -4.21
N GLY A 399 -4.77 -4.24 -2.92
CA GLY A 399 -5.17 -5.12 -1.83
C GLY A 399 -6.68 -5.20 -1.64
N GLU A 400 -7.09 -6.06 -0.72
CA GLU A 400 -8.51 -6.24 -0.38
C GLU A 400 -9.09 -4.95 0.18
N PRO A 401 -10.15 -4.40 -0.46
CA PRO A 401 -10.77 -3.16 -0.03
C PRO A 401 -11.51 -3.28 1.30
N ILE A 402 -11.50 -2.21 2.07
CA ILE A 402 -12.24 -2.08 3.33
C ILE A 402 -13.37 -1.06 3.12
N THR A 403 -14.61 -1.54 2.97
CA THR A 403 -15.78 -0.65 2.93
C THR A 403 -16.12 -0.22 4.36
N LEU A 404 -15.93 1.06 4.66
CA LEU A 404 -16.00 1.59 6.03
C LEU A 404 -17.34 1.32 6.71
N SER A 405 -18.46 1.50 6.00
CA SER A 405 -19.80 1.24 6.53
C SER A 405 -20.01 -0.23 6.92
N ASN A 406 -19.48 -1.17 6.12
CA ASN A 406 -19.58 -2.59 6.42
C ASN A 406 -18.69 -2.96 7.61
N TYR A 407 -17.46 -2.45 7.61
CA TYR A 407 -16.52 -2.66 8.72
C TYR A 407 -17.10 -2.17 10.06
N LEU A 408 -17.62 -0.95 10.07
CA LEU A 408 -18.23 -0.36 11.27
C LEU A 408 -19.48 -1.15 11.71
N SER A 409 -20.36 -1.53 10.77
CA SER A 409 -21.56 -2.29 11.11
C SER A 409 -21.25 -3.67 11.70
N HIS A 410 -20.09 -4.25 11.37
CA HIS A 410 -19.66 -5.54 11.90
C HIS A 410 -18.99 -5.42 13.28
N HIS A 411 -18.12 -4.41 13.46
CA HIS A 411 -17.29 -4.29 14.67
C HIS A 411 -17.84 -3.30 15.70
N TYR A 412 -18.67 -2.34 15.28
CA TYR A 412 -19.20 -1.24 16.08
C TYR A 412 -20.66 -0.99 15.69
N PRO A 413 -21.61 -1.91 16.01
CA PRO A 413 -23.00 -1.84 15.52
C PRO A 413 -23.72 -0.52 15.85
N GLU A 414 -23.37 0.11 16.96
CA GLU A 414 -23.92 1.39 17.44
C GLU A 414 -23.51 2.62 16.61
N TRP A 415 -22.60 2.48 15.67
CA TRP A 415 -22.04 3.63 14.93
C TRP A 415 -23.10 4.47 14.20
N LYS A 416 -24.21 3.86 13.78
CA LYS A 416 -25.31 4.57 13.09
C LYS A 416 -26.15 5.41 14.03
N GLU A 417 -26.27 5.01 15.28
CA GLU A 417 -27.06 5.72 16.29
C GLU A 417 -26.30 6.92 16.86
N GLN A 418 -24.98 6.79 16.95
CA GLN A 418 -24.07 7.79 17.51
C GLN A 418 -23.39 8.69 16.46
N HIS A 419 -23.89 8.74 15.24
CA HIS A 419 -23.28 9.51 14.16
C HIS A 419 -23.31 11.03 14.34
N HIS A 420 -24.13 11.54 15.27
CA HIS A 420 -24.20 12.96 15.63
C HIS A 420 -23.13 13.40 16.63
N GLU A 421 -22.45 12.48 17.28
CA GLU A 421 -21.35 12.77 18.19
C GLU A 421 -20.07 13.03 17.41
N ASP A 422 -19.32 14.09 17.72
CA ASP A 422 -18.06 14.43 17.04
C ASP A 422 -17.00 13.33 17.16
N LYS A 423 -16.94 12.64 18.33
CA LYS A 423 -16.05 11.50 18.59
C LYS A 423 -16.65 10.54 19.60
N PRO A 424 -17.44 9.58 19.15
CA PRO A 424 -17.94 8.50 20.01
C PRO A 424 -16.81 7.70 20.66
N LEU A 425 -17.10 6.96 21.73
CA LEU A 425 -16.09 6.16 22.45
C LEU A 425 -15.36 5.15 21.56
N TRP A 426 -16.06 4.52 20.63
CA TRP A 426 -15.51 3.55 19.67
C TRP A 426 -14.60 4.18 18.60
N PHE A 427 -14.70 5.50 18.37
CA PHE A 427 -14.09 6.17 17.19
C PHE A 427 -12.58 5.98 17.08
N ASN A 428 -11.84 6.28 18.16
CA ASN A 428 -10.37 6.17 18.13
C ASN A 428 -9.90 4.72 17.97
N GLN A 429 -10.61 3.77 18.57
CA GLN A 429 -10.33 2.35 18.44
C GLN A 429 -10.58 1.89 16.99
N ALA A 430 -11.71 2.29 16.39
CA ALA A 430 -12.03 1.99 15.00
C ALA A 430 -10.97 2.55 14.03
N VAL A 431 -10.55 3.81 14.23
CA VAL A 431 -9.48 4.42 13.44
C VAL A 431 -8.19 3.62 13.53
N GLY A 432 -7.80 3.19 14.73
CA GLY A 432 -6.61 2.36 14.96
C GLY A 432 -6.73 1.00 14.27
N SER A 433 -7.83 0.30 14.47
CA SER A 433 -8.08 -1.03 13.90
C SER A 433 -8.14 -1.01 12.38
N ILE A 434 -8.84 -0.03 11.77
CA ILE A 434 -8.90 0.13 10.31
C ILE A 434 -7.50 0.45 9.75
N SER A 435 -6.75 1.33 10.43
CA SER A 435 -5.38 1.67 9.99
C SER A 435 -4.46 0.45 10.02
N ASN A 436 -4.53 -0.37 11.05
CA ASN A 436 -3.77 -1.62 11.15
C ASN A 436 -4.19 -2.62 10.06
N GLN A 437 -5.51 -2.77 9.81
CA GLN A 437 -6.02 -3.63 8.76
C GLN A 437 -5.54 -3.20 7.36
N VAL A 438 -5.42 -1.89 7.10
CA VAL A 438 -4.82 -1.37 5.87
C VAL A 438 -3.37 -1.84 5.72
N MET A 439 -2.55 -1.76 6.77
CA MET A 439 -1.15 -2.21 6.75
C MET A 439 -1.06 -3.73 6.49
N ILE A 440 -1.91 -4.50 7.12
CA ILE A 440 -2.04 -5.95 6.89
C ILE A 440 -2.39 -6.22 5.42
N ASN A 441 -3.38 -5.53 4.86
CA ASN A 441 -3.82 -5.75 3.47
C ASN A 441 -2.76 -5.29 2.45
N ILE A 442 -1.94 -4.29 2.75
CA ILE A 442 -0.76 -3.94 1.95
C ILE A 442 0.23 -5.11 1.93
N ASN A 443 0.55 -5.71 3.08
CA ASN A 443 1.45 -6.87 3.18
C ASN A 443 0.88 -8.09 2.44
N LYS A 444 -0.41 -8.37 2.58
CA LYS A 444 -1.09 -9.46 1.86
C LYS A 444 -1.02 -9.32 0.33
N SER A 445 -0.73 -8.12 -0.16
CA SER A 445 -0.64 -7.79 -1.59
C SER A 445 0.80 -7.57 -2.06
N ALA A 446 1.79 -8.05 -1.31
CA ALA A 446 3.20 -7.88 -1.67
C ALA A 446 3.52 -8.52 -3.03
N ALA A 447 4.46 -7.92 -3.76
CA ALA A 447 5.01 -8.49 -4.97
C ALA A 447 6.48 -8.87 -4.74
N VAL A 448 6.78 -10.15 -4.94
CA VAL A 448 8.12 -10.72 -4.85
C VAL A 448 8.80 -10.65 -6.20
N ASN A 449 10.06 -10.24 -6.23
CA ASN A 449 10.86 -10.19 -7.45
C ASN A 449 12.27 -10.75 -7.22
N GLY A 450 13.06 -10.88 -8.28
CA GLY A 450 14.40 -11.45 -8.22
C GLY A 450 15.34 -10.68 -7.28
N MET A 451 15.21 -9.35 -7.22
CA MET A 451 16.01 -8.49 -6.35
C MET A 451 15.76 -8.79 -4.87
N ASN A 452 14.49 -9.01 -4.50
CA ASN A 452 14.12 -9.39 -3.14
C ASN A 452 14.74 -10.73 -2.74
N LEU A 453 14.61 -11.75 -3.60
CA LEU A 453 15.04 -13.12 -3.29
C LEU A 453 16.56 -13.26 -3.29
N VAL A 454 17.26 -12.74 -4.29
CA VAL A 454 18.74 -12.73 -4.38
C VAL A 454 19.32 -11.94 -3.20
N GLY A 455 18.74 -10.77 -2.88
CA GLY A 455 19.15 -9.98 -1.74
C GLY A 455 18.98 -10.72 -0.42
N THR A 456 17.84 -11.39 -0.22
CA THR A 456 17.57 -12.19 0.98
C THR A 456 18.60 -13.32 1.13
N ALA A 457 18.88 -14.07 0.06
CA ALA A 457 19.83 -15.18 0.10
C ALA A 457 21.24 -14.72 0.39
N LEU A 458 21.73 -13.68 -0.27
CA LEU A 458 23.10 -13.16 -0.05
C LEU A 458 23.27 -12.54 1.35
N LEU A 459 22.28 -11.80 1.84
CA LEU A 459 22.31 -11.23 3.20
C LEU A 459 22.21 -12.29 4.32
N SER A 460 21.61 -13.45 4.01
CA SER A 460 21.55 -14.59 4.94
C SER A 460 22.91 -15.26 5.13
N SER A 461 23.81 -15.18 4.17
CA SER A 461 25.19 -15.69 4.29
C SER A 461 26.06 -14.74 5.13
N ARG A 462 26.90 -15.30 6.04
CA ARG A 462 27.81 -14.50 6.88
C ARG A 462 28.75 -13.62 6.07
N GLN A 463 29.31 -14.14 4.97
CA GLN A 463 30.22 -13.41 4.08
C GLN A 463 29.50 -12.66 2.95
N ARG A 464 28.16 -12.71 2.93
CA ARG A 464 27.34 -12.16 1.83
C ARG A 464 27.78 -12.70 0.46
N ALA A 465 28.22 -13.94 0.45
CA ALA A 465 28.68 -14.65 -0.72
C ALA A 465 28.20 -16.10 -0.68
N LEU A 466 27.82 -16.62 -1.82
CA LEU A 466 27.41 -18.01 -2.04
C LEU A 466 28.02 -18.50 -3.36
N SER A 467 28.31 -19.80 -3.46
CA SER A 467 28.57 -20.35 -4.80
C SER A 467 27.33 -20.21 -5.67
N HIS A 468 27.52 -20.16 -6.98
CA HIS A 468 26.42 -20.07 -7.93
C HIS A 468 25.36 -21.15 -7.69
N GLU A 469 25.78 -22.41 -7.47
CA GLU A 469 24.89 -23.54 -7.21
C GLU A 469 24.12 -23.38 -5.90
N GLN A 470 24.80 -22.99 -4.82
CA GLN A 470 24.15 -22.77 -3.51
C GLN A 470 23.10 -21.66 -3.56
N LEU A 471 23.39 -20.59 -4.31
CA LEU A 471 22.44 -19.51 -4.49
C LEU A 471 21.19 -19.98 -5.27
N LEU A 472 21.39 -20.72 -6.37
CA LEU A 472 20.25 -21.26 -7.13
C LEU A 472 19.41 -22.25 -6.32
N GLU A 473 20.04 -23.11 -5.53
CA GLU A 473 19.34 -24.04 -4.65
C GLU A 473 18.52 -23.29 -3.58
N GLN A 474 19.08 -22.24 -2.97
CA GLN A 474 18.37 -21.43 -1.99
C GLN A 474 17.21 -20.65 -2.63
N LEU A 475 17.39 -20.10 -3.82
CA LEU A 475 16.32 -19.41 -4.54
C LEU A 475 15.19 -20.36 -4.89
N SER A 476 15.51 -21.61 -5.28
CA SER A 476 14.50 -22.65 -5.52
C SER A 476 13.71 -22.98 -4.24
N SER A 477 14.41 -23.16 -3.11
CA SER A 477 13.78 -23.39 -1.81
C SER A 477 12.84 -22.25 -1.40
N TYR A 478 13.22 -21.00 -1.64
CA TYR A 478 12.37 -19.84 -1.39
C TYR A 478 11.12 -19.85 -2.27
N GLN A 479 11.27 -20.07 -3.58
CA GLN A 479 10.13 -20.10 -4.51
C GLN A 479 9.15 -21.23 -4.17
N GLU A 480 9.65 -22.42 -3.86
CA GLU A 480 8.82 -23.57 -3.48
C GLU A 480 8.04 -23.31 -2.19
N MET A 481 8.70 -22.76 -1.16
CA MET A 481 8.04 -22.38 0.09
C MET A 481 6.93 -21.36 -0.16
N LEU A 482 7.21 -20.28 -0.88
CA LEU A 482 6.22 -19.23 -1.14
C LEU A 482 5.05 -19.71 -2.01
N LYS A 483 5.29 -20.67 -2.91
CA LYS A 483 4.27 -21.27 -3.78
C LYS A 483 3.38 -22.25 -3.05
N ASN A 484 3.98 -23.13 -2.25
CA ASN A 484 3.27 -24.25 -1.61
C ASN A 484 2.67 -23.85 -0.26
N VAL A 485 3.24 -22.84 0.39
CA VAL A 485 2.75 -22.27 1.65
C VAL A 485 2.54 -20.78 1.49
N PRO A 486 1.52 -20.36 0.73
CA PRO A 486 1.31 -18.95 0.43
C PRO A 486 0.93 -18.18 1.68
N TYR A 487 1.54 -17.00 1.85
CA TYR A 487 1.17 -16.06 2.90
C TYR A 487 -0.24 -15.48 2.68
N SER A 488 -0.57 -15.19 1.43
CA SER A 488 -1.87 -14.71 0.98
C SER A 488 -2.04 -15.04 -0.51
N THR A 489 -3.27 -15.23 -0.94
CA THR A 489 -3.63 -15.44 -2.36
C THR A 489 -3.32 -14.23 -3.26
N ASP A 490 -3.13 -13.05 -2.67
CA ASP A 490 -2.87 -11.80 -3.38
C ASP A 490 -1.36 -11.52 -3.55
N VAL A 491 -0.49 -12.31 -2.93
CA VAL A 491 0.95 -12.19 -3.10
C VAL A 491 1.32 -12.58 -4.53
N VAL A 492 2.04 -11.68 -5.20
CA VAL A 492 2.55 -11.91 -6.56
C VAL A 492 3.92 -12.56 -6.47
N LEU A 493 4.08 -13.71 -7.10
CA LEU A 493 5.34 -14.45 -7.14
C LEU A 493 5.98 -14.36 -8.53
N PRO A 494 7.33 -14.36 -8.62
CA PRO A 494 8.03 -14.42 -9.90
C PRO A 494 7.83 -15.81 -10.55
N THR A 495 7.59 -15.81 -11.85
CA THR A 495 7.44 -17.04 -12.66
C THR A 495 8.77 -17.52 -13.25
N ASP A 496 9.80 -16.71 -13.16
CA ASP A 496 11.12 -16.98 -13.70
C ASP A 496 11.84 -18.08 -12.90
N THR A 497 12.70 -18.83 -13.58
CA THR A 497 13.59 -19.81 -12.92
C THR A 497 14.63 -19.10 -12.06
N PRO A 498 15.19 -19.74 -11.01
CA PRO A 498 16.25 -19.17 -10.18
C PRO A 498 17.42 -18.59 -10.99
N LYS A 499 17.84 -19.29 -12.05
CA LYS A 499 18.91 -18.84 -12.95
C LYS A 499 18.51 -17.60 -13.75
N ALA A 500 17.28 -17.54 -14.26
CA ALA A 500 16.80 -16.38 -15.01
C ALA A 500 16.69 -15.14 -14.10
N MET A 501 16.19 -15.31 -12.87
CA MET A 501 16.14 -14.25 -11.87
C MET A 501 17.53 -13.71 -11.51
N LEU A 502 18.50 -14.60 -11.28
CA LEU A 502 19.87 -14.18 -10.98
C LEU A 502 20.47 -13.40 -12.16
N ASN A 503 20.34 -13.89 -13.39
CA ASN A 503 20.82 -13.22 -14.57
C ASN A 503 20.16 -11.84 -14.76
N HIS A 504 18.84 -11.74 -14.48
CA HIS A 504 18.13 -10.46 -14.51
C HIS A 504 18.71 -9.47 -13.48
N VAL A 505 18.89 -9.90 -12.23
CA VAL A 505 19.47 -9.06 -11.17
C VAL A 505 20.90 -8.57 -11.55
N LEU A 506 21.71 -9.45 -12.11
CA LEU A 506 23.06 -9.11 -12.60
C LEU A 506 23.06 -8.10 -13.77
N SER A 507 21.95 -8.03 -14.51
CA SER A 507 21.77 -7.08 -15.62
C SER A 507 21.32 -5.68 -15.19
N LEU A 508 20.86 -5.53 -13.92
CA LEU A 508 20.40 -4.24 -13.38
C LEU A 508 21.60 -3.34 -13.03
N ASP A 509 21.44 -2.04 -13.26
CA ASP A 509 22.48 -1.06 -12.95
C ASP A 509 22.67 -0.89 -11.43
N ARG A 510 23.91 -0.87 -10.95
CA ARG A 510 24.32 -0.48 -9.59
C ARG A 510 23.71 -1.30 -8.44
N VAL A 511 23.46 -2.56 -8.68
CA VAL A 511 22.94 -3.47 -7.64
C VAL A 511 24.04 -3.89 -6.66
N GLY A 512 25.30 -3.90 -7.09
CA GLY A 512 26.45 -4.30 -6.27
C GLY A 512 26.52 -5.80 -6.02
N VAL A 513 25.87 -6.60 -6.85
CA VAL A 513 26.04 -8.06 -6.91
C VAL A 513 27.10 -8.36 -7.94
N LEU A 514 28.16 -9.05 -7.51
CA LEU A 514 29.32 -9.37 -8.33
C LEU A 514 29.46 -10.86 -8.54
N VAL A 515 29.99 -11.25 -9.69
CA VAL A 515 30.38 -12.62 -10.02
C VAL A 515 31.90 -12.70 -10.01
N GLU A 516 32.46 -13.51 -9.14
CA GLU A 516 33.89 -13.84 -9.11
C GLU A 516 34.08 -15.28 -9.56
N LYS A 517 35.04 -15.52 -10.40
CA LYS A 517 35.33 -16.85 -10.95
C LYS A 517 36.74 -17.28 -10.54
N ASP A 518 36.81 -18.45 -9.95
CA ASP A 518 38.06 -19.09 -9.59
C ASP A 518 38.16 -20.52 -10.20
N ASN A 519 39.17 -21.29 -9.77
CA ASN A 519 39.39 -22.66 -10.25
C ASN A 519 38.32 -23.66 -9.75
N PHE A 520 37.51 -23.28 -8.78
CA PHE A 520 36.48 -24.12 -8.16
C PHE A 520 35.05 -23.77 -8.63
N GLY A 521 34.88 -22.66 -9.39
CA GLY A 521 33.60 -22.25 -9.94
C GLY A 521 33.33 -20.76 -9.81
N GLU A 522 32.03 -20.43 -9.84
CA GLU A 522 31.57 -19.04 -9.73
C GLU A 522 31.04 -18.77 -8.32
N ILE A 523 31.48 -17.66 -7.76
CA ILE A 523 31.00 -17.12 -6.47
C ILE A 523 30.21 -15.84 -6.76
N ILE A 524 29.00 -15.81 -6.23
CA ILE A 524 28.14 -14.63 -6.27
C ILE A 524 28.24 -13.94 -4.92
N ARG A 525 28.70 -12.69 -4.92
CA ARG A 525 28.86 -11.91 -3.70
C ARG A 525 28.24 -10.53 -3.77
N LEU A 526 27.89 -10.01 -2.61
CA LEU A 526 27.37 -8.66 -2.46
C LEU A 526 28.47 -7.73 -1.95
N GLU A 527 28.67 -6.61 -2.63
CA GLU A 527 29.60 -5.57 -2.19
C GLU A 527 29.21 -5.03 -0.79
N ARG A 528 30.21 -4.75 0.03
CA ARG A 528 30.01 -4.25 1.40
C ARG A 528 29.16 -2.99 1.45
N ASN A 529 29.38 -2.07 0.51
CA ASN A 529 28.63 -0.80 0.44
C ASN A 529 27.19 -1.00 -0.02
N SER A 530 26.91 -2.02 -0.79
CA SER A 530 25.59 -2.36 -1.32
C SER A 530 24.74 -3.21 -0.34
N ALA A 531 25.35 -3.74 0.73
CA ALA A 531 24.62 -4.55 1.71
C ALA A 531 23.47 -3.76 2.37
N VAL A 532 23.70 -2.50 2.74
CA VAL A 532 22.67 -1.62 3.30
C VAL A 532 21.54 -1.38 2.31
N LEU A 533 21.88 -1.22 1.02
CA LEU A 533 20.88 -1.06 -0.05
C LEU A 533 20.06 -2.34 -0.22
N MET A 534 20.71 -3.50 -0.13
CA MET A 534 20.07 -4.79 -0.33
C MET A 534 19.12 -5.14 0.82
N THR A 535 19.39 -4.67 2.06
CA THR A 535 18.45 -4.83 3.18
C THR A 535 17.10 -4.16 2.90
N TYR A 536 17.08 -3.06 2.15
CA TYR A 536 15.85 -2.41 1.73
C TYR A 536 14.96 -3.36 0.92
N TYR A 537 15.49 -4.08 -0.04
CA TYR A 537 14.74 -5.01 -0.88
C TYR A 537 14.32 -6.26 -0.13
N ARG A 538 15.18 -6.82 0.73
CA ARG A 538 14.82 -7.90 1.66
C ARG A 538 13.63 -7.50 2.52
N ASN A 539 13.67 -6.32 3.09
CA ASN A 539 12.66 -5.84 4.02
C ASN A 539 11.28 -5.60 3.37
N ASN A 540 11.22 -5.39 2.06
CA ASN A 540 9.93 -5.30 1.35
C ASN A 540 9.10 -6.59 1.47
N ILE A 541 9.75 -7.74 1.63
CA ILE A 541 9.11 -9.07 1.69
C ILE A 541 9.39 -9.83 2.99
N GLN A 542 10.02 -9.20 3.98
CA GLN A 542 10.42 -9.86 5.24
C GLN A 542 9.26 -10.55 5.95
N HIS A 543 8.07 -9.96 5.92
CA HIS A 543 6.85 -10.54 6.50
C HIS A 543 6.44 -11.90 5.89
N LEU A 544 6.85 -12.19 4.65
CA LEU A 544 6.60 -13.48 4.00
C LEU A 544 7.54 -14.58 4.52
N PHE A 545 8.74 -14.18 4.97
CA PHE A 545 9.82 -15.09 5.34
C PHE A 545 9.94 -15.33 6.84
N VAL A 546 9.34 -14.46 7.66
CA VAL A 546 9.57 -14.45 9.10
C VAL A 546 9.15 -15.76 9.80
N LEU A 547 8.00 -16.34 9.43
CA LEU A 547 7.54 -17.60 10.03
C LEU A 547 8.38 -18.81 9.59
N PRO A 548 8.65 -19.03 8.28
CA PRO A 548 9.59 -20.07 7.87
C PRO A 548 10.97 -19.91 8.50
N SER A 549 11.48 -18.67 8.62
CA SER A 549 12.78 -18.39 9.25
C SER A 549 12.77 -18.66 10.76
N LEU A 550 11.66 -18.42 11.45
CA LEU A 550 11.51 -18.74 12.86
C LEU A 550 11.51 -20.25 13.09
N VAL A 551 10.72 -21.00 12.31
CA VAL A 551 10.72 -22.47 12.35
C VAL A 551 12.12 -23.02 12.09
N ALA A 552 12.80 -22.52 11.06
CA ALA A 552 14.17 -22.90 10.73
C ALA A 552 15.16 -22.58 11.86
N SER A 553 15.00 -21.41 12.53
CA SER A 553 15.85 -21.03 13.68
C SER A 553 15.66 -21.98 14.86
N ILE A 554 14.42 -22.32 15.20
CA ILE A 554 14.13 -23.21 16.31
C ILE A 554 14.71 -24.60 16.04
N VAL A 555 14.44 -25.19 14.87
CA VAL A 555 14.97 -26.52 14.52
C VAL A 555 16.50 -26.53 14.49
N LEU A 556 17.12 -25.47 13.97
CA LEU A 556 18.57 -25.38 13.85
C LEU A 556 19.27 -25.35 15.24
N HIS A 557 18.70 -24.61 16.20
CA HIS A 557 19.34 -24.42 17.52
C HIS A 557 19.06 -25.57 18.50
N TYR A 558 17.90 -26.21 18.38
CA TYR A 558 17.57 -27.38 19.20
C TYR A 558 18.09 -28.70 18.61
N GLU A 559 18.54 -28.70 17.33
CA GLU A 559 18.98 -29.87 16.56
C GLU A 559 17.88 -30.97 16.41
N ALA A 560 17.17 -31.27 17.50
CA ALA A 560 15.99 -32.11 17.56
C ALA A 560 14.99 -31.55 18.58
N ILE A 561 13.74 -31.34 18.19
CA ILE A 561 12.69 -30.72 19.02
C ILE A 561 11.33 -31.42 18.82
N GLN A 562 10.54 -31.51 19.87
CA GLN A 562 9.14 -31.94 19.79
C GLN A 562 8.30 -30.87 19.08
N LYS A 563 7.35 -31.31 18.24
CA LYS A 563 6.47 -30.40 17.48
C LYS A 563 5.69 -29.44 18.39
N ASP A 564 5.21 -29.91 19.53
CA ASP A 564 4.44 -29.11 20.49
C ASP A 564 5.30 -28.02 21.13
N LEU A 565 6.56 -28.31 21.46
CA LEU A 565 7.51 -27.33 22.00
C LEU A 565 7.86 -26.26 20.97
N LEU A 566 8.00 -26.65 19.70
CA LEU A 566 8.20 -25.69 18.60
C LEU A 566 6.99 -24.75 18.47
N LEU A 567 5.76 -25.31 18.47
CA LEU A 567 4.54 -24.51 18.39
C LEU A 567 4.41 -23.55 19.58
N ASP A 568 4.73 -23.99 20.80
CA ASP A 568 4.72 -23.15 21.99
C ASP A 568 5.73 -22.00 21.88
N ALA A 569 6.96 -22.26 21.48
CA ALA A 569 7.99 -21.23 21.25
C ALA A 569 7.54 -20.21 20.17
N VAL A 570 6.92 -20.69 19.07
CA VAL A 570 6.38 -19.80 18.05
C VAL A 570 5.25 -18.93 18.59
N ARG A 571 4.29 -19.49 19.34
CA ARG A 571 3.16 -18.75 19.93
C ARG A 571 3.63 -17.63 20.86
N LYS A 572 4.72 -17.85 21.64
CA LYS A 572 5.29 -16.85 22.56
C LYS A 572 6.00 -15.71 21.83
N ILE A 573 6.60 -15.97 20.67
CA ILE A 573 7.31 -14.94 19.87
C ILE A 573 6.37 -14.23 18.90
N TYR A 574 5.35 -14.91 18.38
CA TYR A 574 4.48 -14.42 17.31
C TYR A 574 3.78 -13.09 17.57
N PRO A 575 3.24 -12.77 18.77
CA PRO A 575 2.59 -11.49 19.04
C PRO A 575 3.49 -10.29 18.72
N PHE A 576 4.77 -10.39 19.03
CA PHE A 576 5.76 -9.35 18.75
C PHE A 576 6.03 -9.19 17.25
N LEU A 577 6.15 -10.31 16.54
CA LEU A 577 6.31 -10.32 15.09
C LEU A 577 5.07 -9.75 14.40
N LYS A 578 3.87 -10.09 14.90
CA LYS A 578 2.60 -9.59 14.39
C LYS A 578 2.50 -8.08 14.51
N GLY A 579 2.86 -7.52 15.66
CA GLY A 579 2.86 -6.08 15.88
C GLY A 579 3.93 -5.34 15.08
N GLU A 580 5.14 -5.91 14.98
CA GLU A 580 6.27 -5.29 14.27
C GLU A 580 6.11 -5.31 12.74
N LEU A 581 5.55 -6.39 12.18
CA LEU A 581 5.50 -6.66 10.75
C LEU A 581 4.09 -6.67 10.16
N PHE A 582 3.07 -6.31 10.91
CA PHE A 582 1.67 -6.31 10.48
C PHE A 582 1.24 -7.67 9.89
N LEU A 583 1.49 -8.76 10.63
CA LEU A 583 1.07 -10.09 10.23
C LEU A 583 -0.43 -10.30 10.51
N HIS A 584 -1.08 -11.20 9.76
CA HIS A 584 -2.54 -11.32 9.81
C HIS A 584 -3.06 -12.58 10.52
N PHE A 585 -2.23 -13.57 10.76
CA PHE A 585 -2.71 -14.85 11.29
C PHE A 585 -3.28 -14.70 12.70
N ASN A 586 -4.47 -15.27 12.93
CA ASN A 586 -4.97 -15.55 14.26
C ASN A 586 -4.31 -16.84 14.78
N GLU A 587 -4.64 -17.30 15.99
CA GLU A 587 -3.99 -18.46 16.61
C GLU A 587 -4.22 -19.77 15.83
N GLU A 588 -5.43 -19.99 15.34
CA GLU A 588 -5.78 -21.20 14.56
C GLU A 588 -5.09 -21.18 13.20
N GLU A 589 -5.14 -20.04 12.50
CA GLU A 589 -4.46 -19.83 11.22
C GLU A 589 -2.94 -19.96 11.38
N LEU A 590 -2.36 -19.46 12.48
CA LEU A 590 -0.94 -19.57 12.78
C LEU A 590 -0.53 -21.05 12.91
N ASN A 591 -1.26 -21.84 13.68
CA ASN A 591 -0.98 -23.25 13.87
C ASN A 591 -1.03 -24.01 12.53
N THR A 592 -2.04 -23.70 11.70
CA THR A 592 -2.19 -24.27 10.36
C THR A 592 -1.01 -23.89 9.46
N GLN A 593 -0.61 -22.62 9.48
CA GLN A 593 0.51 -22.11 8.70
C GLN A 593 1.85 -22.73 9.11
N ILE A 594 2.11 -22.85 10.42
CA ILE A 594 3.33 -23.47 10.93
C ILE A 594 3.40 -24.95 10.53
N LYS A 595 2.30 -25.68 10.63
CA LYS A 595 2.23 -27.05 10.15
C LYS A 595 2.56 -27.17 8.66
N ALA A 596 1.96 -26.32 7.83
CA ALA A 596 2.25 -26.29 6.40
C ALA A 596 3.74 -25.98 6.10
N ILE A 597 4.36 -25.04 6.88
CA ILE A 597 5.79 -24.74 6.77
C ILE A 597 6.65 -25.95 7.11
N ILE A 598 6.32 -26.67 8.18
CA ILE A 598 7.03 -27.90 8.59
C ILE A 598 6.93 -28.97 7.50
N ASP A 599 5.71 -29.21 6.98
CA ASP A 599 5.47 -30.18 5.93
C ASP A 599 6.24 -29.84 4.64
N GLU A 600 6.30 -28.55 4.30
CA GLU A 600 7.06 -28.07 3.12
C GLU A 600 8.58 -28.23 3.32
N PHE A 601 9.12 -27.89 4.48
CA PHE A 601 10.55 -28.10 4.78
C PHE A 601 10.90 -29.60 4.76
N ALA A 602 10.01 -30.47 5.24
CA ALA A 602 10.20 -31.91 5.16
C ALA A 602 10.15 -32.40 3.68
N ARG A 603 9.24 -31.87 2.86
CA ARG A 603 9.13 -32.17 1.42
C ARG A 603 10.41 -31.77 0.66
N GLN A 604 11.00 -30.61 1.02
CA GLN A 604 12.26 -30.14 0.47
C GLN A 604 13.49 -30.86 1.06
N GLU A 605 13.31 -31.79 1.97
CA GLU A 605 14.39 -32.49 2.71
C GLU A 605 15.30 -31.53 3.51
N VAL A 606 14.81 -30.36 3.89
CA VAL A 606 15.54 -29.40 4.72
C VAL A 606 15.54 -29.82 6.18
N ILE A 607 14.44 -30.44 6.63
CA ILE A 607 14.30 -31.04 7.94
C ILE A 607 13.79 -32.49 7.80
N GLN A 608 14.04 -33.29 8.82
CA GLN A 608 13.40 -34.59 9.01
C GLN A 608 12.24 -34.43 9.98
N ALA A 609 11.05 -34.88 9.59
CA ALA A 609 9.86 -34.86 10.42
C ALA A 609 9.32 -36.27 10.61
N ASN A 610 9.09 -36.67 11.84
CA ASN A 610 8.30 -37.84 12.19
C ASN A 610 7.04 -37.41 12.96
N ASP A 611 6.28 -38.33 13.53
CA ASP A 611 5.00 -38.00 14.17
C ASP A 611 5.16 -36.93 15.29
N ASN A 612 6.20 -37.03 16.12
CA ASN A 612 6.37 -36.21 17.31
C ASN A 612 7.57 -35.25 17.25
N PHE A 613 8.60 -35.55 16.45
CA PHE A 613 9.87 -34.84 16.47
C PHE A 613 10.24 -34.26 15.11
N LEU A 614 10.94 -33.15 15.16
CA LEU A 614 11.62 -32.51 14.04
C LEU A 614 13.12 -32.51 14.31
N SER A 615 13.91 -32.75 13.28
CA SER A 615 15.37 -32.72 13.38
C SER A 615 16.01 -32.20 12.09
N ILE A 616 17.29 -31.86 12.18
CA ILE A 616 18.07 -31.34 11.04
C ILE A 616 18.29 -32.47 10.03
N HIS A 617 18.05 -32.19 8.75
CA HIS A 617 18.50 -33.05 7.67
C HIS A 617 19.94 -32.70 7.29
N ARG A 618 20.90 -33.58 7.56
CA ARG A 618 22.35 -33.28 7.47
C ARG A 618 22.82 -32.80 6.10
N SER A 619 22.24 -33.33 5.01
CA SER A 619 22.64 -32.95 3.64
C SER A 619 22.19 -31.54 3.25
N LYS A 620 21.15 -30.98 3.89
CA LYS A 620 20.53 -29.68 3.59
C LYS A 620 20.69 -28.65 4.70
N VAL A 621 21.57 -28.93 5.70
CA VAL A 621 21.78 -28.04 6.84
C VAL A 621 22.10 -26.61 6.43
N ARG A 622 22.79 -26.42 5.29
CA ARG A 622 23.13 -25.08 4.80
C ARG A 622 21.88 -24.30 4.37
N ILE A 623 20.91 -24.93 3.74
CA ILE A 623 19.63 -24.29 3.38
C ILE A 623 18.89 -23.88 4.64
N LEU A 624 18.84 -24.75 5.66
CA LEU A 624 18.25 -24.45 6.95
C LEU A 624 18.93 -23.26 7.65
N GLN A 625 20.27 -23.20 7.59
CA GLN A 625 21.04 -22.07 8.13
C GLN A 625 20.72 -20.75 7.42
N LEU A 626 20.56 -20.76 6.10
CA LEU A 626 20.21 -19.57 5.32
C LEU A 626 18.77 -19.11 5.62
N TRP A 627 17.83 -20.04 5.81
CA TRP A 627 16.48 -19.73 6.28
C TRP A 627 16.50 -19.12 7.69
N SER A 628 17.19 -19.76 8.64
CA SER A 628 17.31 -19.29 10.03
C SER A 628 17.88 -17.88 10.12
N ALA A 629 18.81 -17.52 9.24
CA ALA A 629 19.43 -16.19 9.23
C ALA A 629 18.42 -15.05 9.04
N GLY A 630 17.25 -15.30 8.45
CA GLY A 630 16.17 -14.31 8.31
C GLY A 630 15.60 -13.80 9.63
N MET A 631 15.73 -14.57 10.72
CA MET A 631 15.29 -14.18 12.07
C MET A 631 16.39 -13.60 12.97
N ARG A 632 17.65 -13.77 12.61
CA ARG A 632 18.80 -13.46 13.48
C ARG A 632 18.73 -12.06 14.09
N GLU A 633 18.58 -11.05 13.26
CA GLU A 633 18.57 -9.64 13.68
C GLU A 633 17.34 -9.29 14.54
N ILE A 634 16.18 -9.89 14.26
CA ILE A 634 14.96 -9.69 15.03
C ILE A 634 15.09 -10.31 16.43
N LEU A 635 15.52 -11.57 16.52
CA LEU A 635 15.69 -12.27 17.79
C LEU A 635 16.73 -11.57 18.67
N GLN A 636 17.82 -11.08 18.08
CA GLN A 636 18.85 -10.31 18.82
C GLN A 636 18.28 -9.02 19.41
N ARG A 637 17.48 -8.26 18.65
CA ARG A 637 16.79 -7.04 19.17
C ARG A 637 15.86 -7.38 20.33
N TYR A 638 15.07 -8.44 20.18
CA TYR A 638 14.15 -8.87 21.24
C TYR A 638 14.92 -9.27 22.48
N TYR A 639 16.00 -10.05 22.34
CA TYR A 639 16.81 -10.47 23.46
C TYR A 639 17.52 -9.29 24.16
N ILE A 640 18.02 -8.28 23.43
CA ILE A 640 18.58 -7.06 24.01
C ILE A 640 17.59 -6.43 24.99
N THR A 641 16.37 -6.13 24.52
CA THR A 641 15.37 -5.47 25.33
C THR A 641 14.89 -6.32 26.51
N VAL A 642 14.65 -7.61 26.26
CA VAL A 642 14.19 -8.54 27.29
C VAL A 642 15.27 -8.78 28.36
N SER A 643 16.55 -8.81 27.99
CA SER A 643 17.68 -8.95 28.93
C SER A 643 17.81 -7.76 29.88
N ILE A 644 17.67 -6.53 29.33
CA ILE A 644 17.70 -5.32 30.15
C ILE A 644 16.46 -5.28 31.06
N LEU A 645 15.28 -5.56 30.56
CA LEU A 645 14.04 -5.59 31.37
C LEU A 645 14.06 -6.67 32.44
N ARG A 646 14.65 -7.85 32.16
CA ARG A 646 14.84 -8.94 33.16
C ARG A 646 15.76 -8.51 34.30
N LYS A 647 16.79 -7.72 34.00
CA LYS A 647 17.75 -7.21 34.99
C LYS A 647 17.10 -6.12 35.87
N ASP A 648 16.39 -5.16 35.26
CA ASP A 648 15.66 -4.12 35.98
C ASP A 648 14.18 -4.12 35.54
N PRO A 649 13.31 -4.88 36.22
CA PRO A 649 11.87 -4.90 35.91
C PRO A 649 11.17 -3.57 36.14
N GLY A 650 11.77 -2.66 36.92
CA GLY A 650 11.24 -1.32 37.23
C GLY A 650 11.67 -0.23 36.26
N ILE A 651 12.48 -0.55 35.27
CA ILE A 651 13.05 0.43 34.33
C ILE A 651 11.99 1.27 33.64
N ALA A 652 12.17 2.59 33.58
CA ALA A 652 11.29 3.48 32.84
C ALA A 652 11.37 3.18 31.34
N ARG A 653 10.19 3.16 30.66
CA ARG A 653 10.08 2.79 29.23
C ARG A 653 11.02 3.59 28.32
N GLY A 654 11.17 4.89 28.56
CA GLY A 654 12.06 5.74 27.76
C GLY A 654 13.54 5.39 27.95
N LEU A 655 13.93 4.96 29.15
CA LEU A 655 15.27 4.49 29.46
C LEU A 655 15.52 3.12 28.81
N LEU A 656 14.61 2.16 28.97
CA LEU A 656 14.68 0.86 28.30
C LEU A 656 14.85 1.00 26.79
N GLU A 657 14.11 1.93 26.15
CA GLU A 657 14.25 2.21 24.72
C GLU A 657 15.64 2.73 24.36
N LYS A 658 16.15 3.70 25.14
CA LYS A 658 17.48 4.32 24.93
C LYS A 658 18.59 3.29 25.11
N GLU A 659 18.59 2.51 26.19
CA GLU A 659 19.58 1.50 26.46
C GLU A 659 19.57 0.38 25.43
N SER A 660 18.37 -0.12 25.08
CA SER A 660 18.23 -1.13 24.00
C SER A 660 18.85 -0.65 22.69
N GLN A 661 18.64 0.62 22.33
CA GLN A 661 19.21 1.22 21.13
C GLN A 661 20.75 1.30 21.22
N LEU A 662 21.32 1.71 22.35
CA LEU A 662 22.77 1.83 22.56
C LEU A 662 23.46 0.46 22.49
N VAL A 663 22.89 -0.56 23.13
CA VAL A 663 23.39 -1.94 23.06
C VAL A 663 23.34 -2.47 21.63
N ALA A 664 22.25 -2.19 20.89
CA ALA A 664 22.13 -2.59 19.49
C ALA A 664 23.16 -1.89 18.59
N GLN A 665 23.41 -0.59 18.80
CA GLN A 665 24.46 0.14 18.06
C GLN A 665 25.84 -0.48 18.31
N ARG A 666 26.17 -0.78 19.54
CA ARG A 666 27.44 -1.45 19.91
C ARG A 666 27.56 -2.83 19.25
N LEU A 667 26.50 -3.62 19.32
CA LEU A 667 26.46 -4.95 18.70
C LEU A 667 26.61 -4.88 17.18
N SER A 668 25.97 -3.89 16.55
CA SER A 668 26.09 -3.62 15.11
C SER A 668 27.55 -3.41 14.67
N VAL A 669 28.32 -2.66 15.46
CA VAL A 669 29.75 -2.42 15.19
C VAL A 669 30.57 -3.68 15.41
N LEU A 670 30.38 -4.39 16.54
CA LEU A 670 31.15 -5.56 16.92
C LEU A 670 30.94 -6.76 16.00
N HIS A 671 29.72 -6.98 15.55
CA HIS A 671 29.35 -8.13 14.73
C HIS A 671 29.07 -7.78 13.25
N GLY A 672 29.34 -6.53 12.81
CA GLY A 672 29.23 -6.12 11.43
C GLY A 672 27.80 -6.21 10.86
N ILE A 673 26.77 -5.91 11.67
CA ILE A 673 25.38 -5.92 11.26
C ILE A 673 25.11 -4.68 10.42
N ASN A 674 24.67 -4.86 9.17
CA ASN A 674 24.46 -3.75 8.22
C ASN A 674 22.99 -3.35 8.07
N ALA A 675 22.08 -3.95 8.83
CA ALA A 675 20.66 -3.65 8.82
C ALA A 675 20.39 -2.36 9.61
N PRO A 676 19.97 -1.26 8.95
CA PRO A 676 19.76 0.02 9.64
C PRO A 676 18.65 -0.03 10.69
N GLU A 677 17.66 -0.88 10.46
CA GLU A 677 16.55 -1.11 11.39
C GLU A 677 16.98 -1.82 12.68
N PHE A 678 18.18 -2.37 12.72
CA PHE A 678 18.67 -3.12 13.89
C PHE A 678 18.80 -2.23 15.13
N PHE A 679 19.11 -0.96 14.96
CA PHE A 679 19.21 0.04 16.04
C PHE A 679 18.23 1.21 15.85
N ASP A 680 17.14 1.01 15.11
CA ASP A 680 16.11 2.04 14.93
C ASP A 680 15.26 2.17 16.19
N LYS A 681 15.27 3.36 16.77
CA LYS A 681 14.48 3.73 17.95
C LYS A 681 13.00 3.37 17.83
N ALA A 682 12.40 3.59 16.66
CA ALA A 682 10.98 3.32 16.44
C ALA A 682 10.63 1.83 16.54
N VAL A 683 11.56 0.95 16.16
CA VAL A 683 11.37 -0.51 16.25
C VAL A 683 11.41 -0.96 17.70
N PHE A 684 12.33 -0.42 18.51
CA PHE A 684 12.38 -0.70 19.96
C PHE A 684 11.14 -0.17 20.68
N SER A 685 10.72 1.04 20.35
CA SER A 685 9.51 1.66 20.94
C SER A 685 8.26 0.81 20.67
N ALA A 686 8.11 0.28 19.45
CA ALA A 686 7.02 -0.61 19.09
C ALA A 686 7.09 -1.95 19.85
N PHE A 687 8.27 -2.56 19.93
CA PHE A 687 8.45 -3.81 20.67
C PHE A 687 8.16 -3.67 22.17
N ILE A 688 8.64 -2.59 22.79
CA ILE A 688 8.37 -2.27 24.21
C ILE A 688 6.87 -2.04 24.44
N ALA A 689 6.17 -1.38 23.49
CA ALA A 689 4.74 -1.21 23.57
C ALA A 689 4.00 -2.56 23.55
N ASN A 690 4.39 -3.46 22.64
CA ASN A 690 3.83 -4.80 22.54
C ASN A 690 4.12 -5.64 23.79
N LEU A 691 5.35 -5.57 24.37
CA LEU A 691 5.66 -6.22 25.63
C LEU A 691 4.70 -5.77 26.76
N LYS A 692 4.34 -4.48 26.78
CA LYS A 692 3.38 -3.97 27.75
C LYS A 692 1.96 -4.48 27.49
N GLU A 693 1.52 -4.47 26.24
CA GLU A 693 0.18 -4.98 25.87
C GLU A 693 0.03 -6.46 26.20
N GLU A 694 1.10 -7.23 26.06
CA GLU A 694 1.15 -8.66 26.39
C GLU A 694 1.43 -8.92 27.89
N GLY A 695 1.50 -7.90 28.75
CA GLY A 695 1.59 -8.04 30.22
C GLY A 695 2.98 -8.41 30.74
N TYR A 696 4.06 -8.14 29.99
CA TYR A 696 5.44 -8.45 30.45
C TYR A 696 6.03 -7.40 31.39
N PHE A 697 5.33 -6.31 31.65
CA PHE A 697 5.68 -5.30 32.67
C PHE A 697 4.94 -5.49 34.00
N ASP A 698 4.05 -6.47 34.07
CA ASP A 698 3.36 -6.84 35.29
C ASP A 698 4.30 -7.69 36.17
N ASP A 699 3.92 -7.96 37.43
CA ASP A 699 4.76 -8.68 38.39
C ASP A 699 5.03 -10.16 38.05
N ASP A 700 4.64 -10.62 36.86
CA ASP A 700 4.87 -11.99 36.38
C ASP A 700 6.30 -12.18 35.85
N LYS A 701 7.24 -12.32 36.79
CA LYS A 701 8.65 -12.60 36.50
C LYS A 701 8.90 -13.92 35.79
N GLU A 702 7.99 -14.89 35.94
CA GLU A 702 8.11 -16.21 35.32
C GLU A 702 7.88 -16.11 33.81
N LYS A 703 6.87 -15.39 33.35
CA LYS A 703 6.59 -15.15 31.94
C LYS A 703 7.75 -14.46 31.21
N LEU A 704 8.35 -13.44 31.86
CA LEU A 704 9.49 -12.73 31.28
C LEU A 704 10.75 -13.64 31.25
N HIS A 705 10.98 -14.44 32.27
CA HIS A 705 12.09 -15.40 32.34
C HIS A 705 11.97 -16.46 31.23
N GLU A 706 10.77 -16.97 31.02
CA GLU A 706 10.50 -17.97 29.99
C GLU A 706 10.79 -17.43 28.58
N LEU A 707 10.27 -16.22 28.25
CA LEU A 707 10.57 -15.56 26.98
C LEU A 707 12.08 -15.33 26.80
N ALA A 708 12.76 -14.83 27.84
CA ALA A 708 14.20 -14.63 27.83
C ALA A 708 14.96 -15.92 27.53
N THR A 709 14.58 -17.04 28.17
CA THR A 709 15.19 -18.36 27.98
C THR A 709 15.02 -18.86 26.54
N ILE A 710 13.80 -18.71 25.94
CA ILE A 710 13.57 -19.10 24.56
C ILE A 710 14.46 -18.27 23.62
N LEU A 711 14.50 -16.94 23.80
CA LEU A 711 15.31 -16.05 22.95
C LEU A 711 16.81 -16.34 23.10
N GLU A 712 17.28 -16.61 24.30
CA GLU A 712 18.68 -16.97 24.58
C GLU A 712 19.12 -18.24 23.84
N HIS A 713 18.28 -19.27 23.80
CA HIS A 713 18.53 -20.49 23.05
C HIS A 713 18.58 -20.29 21.52
N LEU A 714 17.87 -19.28 20.99
CA LEU A 714 17.82 -19.00 19.56
C LEU A 714 18.92 -18.07 19.05
N ILE A 715 19.82 -17.62 19.93
CA ILE A 715 20.92 -16.71 19.62
C ILE A 715 22.26 -17.39 19.93
N SER A 716 23.30 -17.09 19.15
CA SER A 716 24.61 -17.65 19.39
C SER A 716 25.16 -17.19 20.74
N SER A 717 25.86 -18.11 21.47
CA SER A 717 26.44 -17.85 22.81
C SER A 717 27.36 -16.62 22.81
N GLU A 718 28.13 -16.39 21.74
CA GLU A 718 29.01 -15.22 21.61
C GLU A 718 28.21 -13.90 21.64
N VAL A 719 27.08 -13.86 20.95
CA VAL A 719 26.19 -12.66 20.90
C VAL A 719 25.49 -12.48 22.25
N CYS A 720 25.01 -13.57 22.87
CA CYS A 720 24.40 -13.52 24.21
C CYS A 720 25.36 -12.95 25.25
N LEU A 721 26.61 -13.42 25.28
CA LEU A 721 27.65 -12.89 26.17
C LEU A 721 27.93 -11.40 25.94
N THR A 722 27.95 -10.98 24.66
CA THR A 722 28.14 -9.57 24.30
C THR A 722 26.98 -8.70 24.78
N ILE A 723 25.73 -9.16 24.59
CA ILE A 723 24.53 -8.45 25.04
C ILE A 723 24.51 -8.34 26.56
N ASN A 724 24.73 -9.45 27.29
CA ASN A 724 24.68 -9.47 28.73
C ASN A 724 25.79 -8.57 29.33
N SER A 725 27.02 -8.64 28.80
CA SER A 725 28.12 -7.75 29.23
C SER A 725 27.85 -6.26 28.88
N ALA A 726 27.14 -5.96 27.82
CA ALA A 726 26.78 -4.57 27.50
C ALA A 726 25.65 -4.07 28.39
N ALA A 727 24.67 -4.91 28.71
CA ALA A 727 23.61 -4.59 29.65
C ALA A 727 24.13 -4.32 31.06
N ASP A 728 25.17 -5.05 31.49
CA ASP A 728 25.81 -4.85 32.81
C ASP A 728 26.55 -3.51 32.93
N LYS A 729 27.05 -2.96 31.82
CA LYS A 729 27.77 -1.68 31.79
C LYS A 729 26.90 -0.46 31.48
N ALA A 730 25.66 -0.65 31.12
CA ALA A 730 24.74 0.46 30.85
C ALA A 730 24.48 1.31 32.12
N ASP A 731 24.47 0.66 33.31
CA ASP A 731 24.32 1.33 34.60
C ASP A 731 25.52 2.23 34.96
N ASP A 732 26.75 1.85 34.56
CA ASP A 732 27.96 2.60 34.88
C ASP A 732 28.08 3.94 34.12
N VAL A 733 27.48 4.03 32.93
CA VAL A 733 27.55 5.24 32.09
C VAL A 733 26.60 6.36 32.55
N GLU A 734 25.52 6.04 33.26
CA GLU A 734 24.63 7.07 33.80
C GLU A 734 25.23 7.81 34.99
N ILE A 735 26.06 7.15 35.78
CA ILE A 735 26.75 7.76 36.91
C ILE A 735 27.74 8.82 36.43
N GLU A 736 28.48 8.57 35.35
CA GLU A 736 29.45 9.53 34.79
C GLU A 736 28.75 10.76 34.14
N VAL A 737 27.60 10.59 33.45
CA VAL A 737 26.88 11.70 32.79
C VAL A 737 26.14 12.58 33.81
N GLU A 738 25.62 12.02 34.91
CA GLU A 738 25.05 12.82 36.01
C GLU A 738 26.10 13.59 36.79
N GLU A 739 27.35 13.10 36.92
CA GLU A 739 28.47 13.83 37.54
C GLU A 739 29.00 14.96 36.64
N GLU A 740 29.10 14.75 35.30
CA GLU A 740 29.49 15.82 34.37
C GLU A 740 28.42 16.93 34.26
N ASP A 741 27.12 16.61 34.29
CA ASP A 741 26.04 17.62 34.22
C ASP A 741 25.89 18.41 35.56
N LYS A 742 26.35 17.88 36.67
CA LYS A 742 26.45 18.57 37.96
C LYS A 742 27.68 19.45 38.03
N SER A 743 28.82 19.02 37.46
CA SER A 743 30.04 19.83 37.42
C SER A 743 29.98 21.02 36.47
N SER A 744 29.17 20.94 35.43
CA SER A 744 28.95 22.04 34.46
C SER A 744 27.93 23.10 34.91
N LYS A 745 27.24 22.89 36.05
CA LYS A 745 26.29 23.85 36.63
C LYS A 745 26.88 24.64 37.83
N ASP A 746 28.10 24.27 38.27
CA ASP A 746 28.82 24.96 39.36
C ASP A 746 30.04 25.77 38.84
N GLU A 747 30.27 25.88 37.52
CA GLU A 747 31.11 26.87 36.87
C GLU A 747 30.22 27.92 36.11
#